data_c7cecf11da15d5ae3a0e8042ded49115
#
_entry.id   c7cecf11da15d5ae3a0e8042ded49115
#
_cell.length_a   1.000
_cell.length_b   1.000
_cell.length_c   1.000
_cell.angle_alpha   90.00
_cell.angle_beta   90.00
_cell.angle_gamma   90.00
#
_symmetry.space_group_name_H-M   'P 1'
#
loop_
_entity.id
_entity.type
_entity.pdbx_description
1 polymer ?
#
loop_
_entity_poly.entity_id
_entity_poly.type
_entity_poly.pdbx_seq_one_letter_code
_entity_poly.pdbx_strand_id
1 'polypeptide(L)'
;MCLQHNSGDSSASAPTGQNRRSFLRNTGLAGAGAMALGALGATPALADPAQSAIGRWNPDPTSQQFTIAIMPDTQFLYWGSQNSINAAPQEESFRYIIDNSGNASGNNIVFMAHLGDLTQDADPTSFTAVGQTFDLLDSRGVAYSVLAGNHDVSGDDSRGSTPYLRTMGPQRFTRSRTFAGSDPTGYNTAHIFTAAGREWLLLAMDWRTSAQGFAWANQFVKDHPGLPVILTTHEIVGSTYDDNVYPYESGDPENNAALSDYGQQVWDDLINDNDQIFLTLNGHYWPPGRMTQNNAAGHDVHLHIANYQNRYFGGAGMLRLYHFDLDRNTIDVETVAPWILAQSPERRNELSALEARLTTAVDNFSMAIDFEQRFAGFIPVTTRPARPAKNLVIPGTLAYWRFDNAGTSGSPVGAGQTFPDQSGQGNDLTVATTPGTAADALTFSADHHPDQPAHASLSFVGGKNPLHGSYLTTGATAPLNAETFAHGYTIEAFIKIPLDWDATNNAWMAVLSRFGEAGKAGKHGRDTDPNEPVVTLSISNNGREPQFNCYPLNQTYPTTNWGHGLPENTWWHLAVVNDGRHTVLYVDGCPTVDNPSTDSVGITTLGLTWLLGGHEYAGALDQIFHGWIGDVRIVNRPLSIPEFMTGR
;
A
#
# COMPACT_ATOMS: atom_id res chain seq x y z
N MET A 1 4.00 -19.67 24.29
CA MET A 1 2.95 -20.32 25.10
C MET A 1 2.05 -19.26 25.68
N CYS A 2 1.32 -18.56 24.83
CA CYS A 2 0.21 -17.71 25.24
C CYS A 2 -1.06 -18.32 24.64
N LEU A 3 -1.60 -19.29 25.36
CA LEU A 3 -2.93 -19.83 25.18
C LEU A 3 -3.60 -19.73 26.53
N GLN A 4 -4.60 -18.85 26.61
CA GLN A 4 -5.74 -18.84 27.53
C GLN A 4 -6.33 -17.42 27.52
N HIS A 5 -7.53 -17.19 27.04
CA HIS A 5 -8.81 -17.70 27.48
C HIS A 5 -9.85 -17.57 26.35
N ASN A 6 -10.52 -18.64 26.02
CA ASN A 6 -11.96 -18.60 25.81
C ASN A 6 -12.50 -20.01 25.99
N SER A 7 -13.30 -20.17 27.04
CA SER A 7 -14.11 -21.35 27.31
C SER A 7 -15.47 -21.21 26.63
N GLY A 8 -15.78 -22.14 25.75
CA GLY A 8 -17.11 -22.26 25.17
C GLY A 8 -17.21 -23.53 24.33
N ASP A 9 -17.61 -24.61 24.98
CA ASP A 9 -17.87 -25.92 24.41
C ASP A 9 -19.07 -25.90 23.48
N SER A 10 -18.94 -26.33 22.23
CA SER A 10 -20.02 -27.01 21.51
C SER A 10 -19.46 -27.82 20.33
N SER A 11 -19.64 -29.13 20.44
CA SER A 11 -19.29 -30.15 19.49
C SER A 11 -20.13 -30.08 18.21
N ALA A 12 -19.50 -29.94 17.02
CA ALA A 12 -20.06 -30.39 15.75
C ALA A 12 -18.91 -30.82 14.84
N SER A 13 -19.08 -31.99 14.25
CA SER A 13 -18.12 -32.70 13.40
C SER A 13 -17.85 -31.97 12.09
N ALA A 14 -16.56 -31.75 11.77
CA ALA A 14 -16.09 -31.11 10.56
C ALA A 14 -15.79 -32.11 9.43
N PRO A 15 -15.98 -31.74 8.17
CA PRO A 15 -15.46 -32.51 7.03
C PRO A 15 -13.98 -32.25 6.83
N THR A 16 -13.24 -33.29 6.45
CA THR A 16 -11.78 -33.34 6.27
C THR A 16 -11.32 -32.55 5.07
N GLY A 17 -10.84 -31.31 5.32
CA GLY A 17 -9.99 -30.57 4.40
C GLY A 17 -8.77 -30.08 5.17
N GLN A 18 -7.56 -30.45 4.74
CA GLN A 18 -6.32 -29.96 5.35
C GLN A 18 -6.19 -28.45 5.05
N ASN A 19 -6.25 -27.63 6.08
CA ASN A 19 -6.01 -26.20 5.94
C ASN A 19 -4.51 -25.87 6.08
N ARG A 20 -4.09 -24.72 5.60
CA ARG A 20 -2.69 -24.24 5.63
C ARG A 20 -2.05 -24.24 7.04
N ARG A 21 -2.82 -24.15 8.11
CA ARG A 21 -2.33 -24.21 9.49
C ARG A 21 -1.80 -25.59 9.89
N SER A 22 -2.41 -26.67 9.40
CA SER A 22 -1.93 -28.02 9.70
C SER A 22 -0.61 -28.32 8.99
N PHE A 23 -0.37 -27.72 7.82
CA PHE A 23 0.90 -27.87 7.08
C PHE A 23 2.06 -27.17 7.81
N LEU A 24 1.88 -25.94 8.29
CA LEU A 24 2.91 -25.20 9.02
C LEU A 24 3.23 -25.80 10.40
N ARG A 25 2.26 -26.42 11.09
CA ARG A 25 2.49 -27.13 12.36
C ARG A 25 3.29 -28.42 12.18
N ASN A 26 3.12 -29.10 11.05
CA ASN A 26 3.80 -30.40 10.81
C ASN A 26 5.21 -30.23 10.24
N THR A 27 5.57 -29.09 9.67
CA THR A 27 6.92 -28.83 9.15
C THR A 27 7.89 -28.28 10.18
N GLY A 28 7.40 -27.71 11.30
CA GLY A 28 8.23 -27.22 12.41
C GLY A 28 8.80 -28.30 13.36
N LEU A 29 8.43 -29.57 13.21
CA LEU A 29 8.82 -30.66 14.10
C LEU A 29 9.77 -31.71 13.47
N ALA A 30 10.27 -31.52 12.26
CA ALA A 30 11.11 -32.48 11.56
C ALA A 30 12.59 -32.07 11.45
N GLY A 31 13.11 -31.30 12.39
CA GLY A 31 14.50 -30.80 12.39
C GLY A 31 15.39 -31.25 13.54
N ALA A 32 15.11 -32.39 14.18
CA ALA A 32 16.01 -32.96 15.19
C ALA A 32 16.31 -34.42 14.87
N GLY A 33 17.36 -34.69 14.11
CA GLY A 33 17.79 -36.04 13.80
C GLY A 33 19.11 -36.16 13.05
N ALA A 34 20.16 -36.45 13.82
CA ALA A 34 21.38 -37.15 13.41
C ALA A 34 22.45 -36.40 12.59
N MET A 35 23.47 -35.96 13.27
CA MET A 35 24.83 -35.79 12.73
C MET A 35 25.44 -37.17 12.47
N ALA A 36 25.86 -37.43 11.23
CA ALA A 36 26.87 -38.45 10.92
C ALA A 36 28.04 -37.74 10.25
N LEU A 37 29.20 -37.78 10.89
CA LEU A 37 30.47 -37.32 10.33
C LEU A 37 30.86 -38.16 9.09
N GLY A 38 31.11 -37.46 7.99
CA GLY A 38 31.78 -37.98 6.84
C GLY A 38 32.60 -36.89 6.18
N ALA A 39 33.88 -36.86 6.44
CA ALA A 39 34.83 -35.99 5.74
C ALA A 39 34.97 -36.43 4.30
N LEU A 40 34.74 -35.54 3.31
CA LEU A 40 35.36 -35.58 1.99
C LEU A 40 35.08 -34.24 1.23
N GLY A 41 36.16 -33.59 0.80
CA GLY A 41 36.17 -32.69 -0.36
C GLY A 41 35.75 -31.28 -0.09
N ALA A 42 36.72 -30.37 0.07
CA ALA A 42 36.49 -28.93 -0.05
C ALA A 42 35.96 -28.61 -1.46
N THR A 43 34.68 -28.39 -1.60
CA THR A 43 34.12 -27.63 -2.73
C THR A 43 34.54 -26.17 -2.57
N PRO A 44 34.98 -25.50 -3.66
CA PRO A 44 35.27 -24.05 -3.56
C PRO A 44 34.00 -23.38 -3.08
N ALA A 45 34.11 -22.61 -1.99
CA ALA A 45 33.08 -21.68 -1.55
C ALA A 45 32.74 -20.79 -2.76
N LEU A 46 31.50 -20.93 -3.27
CA LEU A 46 30.97 -19.96 -4.18
C LEU A 46 31.05 -18.62 -3.44
N ALA A 47 31.87 -17.70 -3.96
CA ALA A 47 31.95 -16.36 -3.45
C ALA A 47 30.54 -15.82 -3.33
N ASP A 48 30.18 -15.35 -2.12
CA ASP A 48 28.97 -14.56 -1.93
C ASP A 48 28.97 -13.46 -2.99
N PRO A 49 27.84 -13.22 -3.68
CA PRO A 49 27.74 -12.08 -4.56
C PRO A 49 28.15 -10.86 -3.73
N ALA A 50 29.16 -10.14 -4.19
CA ALA A 50 29.75 -9.04 -3.47
C ALA A 50 28.63 -8.20 -2.86
N GLN A 51 28.54 -8.14 -1.52
CA GLN A 51 27.60 -7.27 -0.84
C GLN A 51 27.84 -5.86 -1.38
N SER A 52 26.89 -5.31 -2.11
CA SER A 52 26.96 -3.93 -2.58
C SER A 52 27.24 -3.05 -1.35
N ALA A 53 28.13 -2.09 -1.48
CA ALA A 53 28.43 -1.19 -0.39
C ALA A 53 27.13 -0.53 0.07
N ILE A 54 26.84 -0.61 1.38
CA ILE A 54 25.63 0.01 1.96
C ILE A 54 25.66 1.50 1.65
N GLY A 55 24.54 2.03 1.15
CA GLY A 55 24.35 3.42 0.83
C GLY A 55 24.56 4.38 2.03
N ARG A 56 24.34 5.64 1.81
CA ARG A 56 24.43 6.67 2.84
C ARG A 56 22.99 7.06 3.23
N TRP A 57 22.72 7.17 4.54
CA TRP A 57 21.51 7.80 5.03
C TRP A 57 21.46 9.28 4.62
N ASN A 58 20.55 9.65 3.76
CA ASN A 58 20.46 11.00 3.20
C ASN A 58 19.04 11.34 2.74
N PRO A 59 18.06 11.37 3.65
CA PRO A 59 16.69 11.76 3.29
C PRO A 59 16.62 13.23 2.86
N ASP A 60 15.67 13.56 1.98
CA ASP A 60 15.34 14.93 1.62
C ASP A 60 14.21 15.43 2.54
N PRO A 61 14.52 16.29 3.52
CA PRO A 61 13.53 16.78 4.48
C PRO A 61 12.55 17.80 3.87
N THR A 62 12.77 18.24 2.63
CA THR A 62 11.93 19.27 1.98
C THR A 62 10.96 18.70 0.96
N SER A 63 11.15 17.46 0.54
CA SER A 63 10.23 16.77 -0.37
C SER A 63 8.83 16.66 0.25
N GLN A 64 7.80 16.99 -0.50
CA GLN A 64 6.41 16.79 -0.07
C GLN A 64 6.02 15.31 -0.01
N GLN A 65 6.90 14.44 -0.51
CA GLN A 65 6.77 12.99 -0.46
C GLN A 65 7.87 12.41 0.42
N PHE A 66 7.47 11.61 1.41
CA PHE A 66 8.40 10.94 2.32
C PHE A 66 7.80 9.63 2.84
N THR A 67 8.65 8.77 3.37
CA THR A 67 8.24 7.46 3.89
C THR A 67 8.67 7.29 5.33
N ILE A 68 7.78 6.72 6.13
CA ILE A 68 8.09 6.18 7.46
C ILE A 68 8.09 4.65 7.37
N ALA A 69 9.19 4.02 7.75
CA ALA A 69 9.30 2.57 7.78
C ALA A 69 8.92 2.05 9.18
N ILE A 70 8.03 1.07 9.23
CA ILE A 70 7.62 0.42 10.47
C ILE A 70 8.15 -1.01 10.47
N MET A 71 8.91 -1.35 11.52
CA MET A 71 9.38 -2.70 11.78
C MET A 71 8.61 -3.25 12.99
N PRO A 72 7.69 -4.19 12.78
CA PRO A 72 7.00 -4.83 13.89
C PRO A 72 7.86 -5.93 14.52
N ASP A 73 7.27 -6.64 15.40
CA ASP A 73 7.77 -7.78 16.21
C ASP A 73 8.83 -8.63 15.48
N THR A 74 10.06 -8.64 16.04
CA THR A 74 11.21 -9.37 15.49
C THR A 74 11.70 -10.51 16.40
N GLN A 75 10.97 -10.81 17.48
CA GLN A 75 11.41 -11.70 18.54
C GLN A 75 11.86 -13.09 18.05
N PHE A 76 11.23 -13.67 17.02
CA PHE A 76 11.63 -14.98 16.51
C PHE A 76 12.95 -14.96 15.73
N LEU A 77 13.48 -13.80 15.40
CA LEU A 77 14.83 -13.64 14.88
C LEU A 77 15.88 -13.66 16.02
N TYR A 78 15.46 -13.39 17.28
CA TYR A 78 16.34 -13.26 18.45
C TYR A 78 15.86 -14.12 19.62
N TRP A 79 16.03 -15.42 19.50
CA TRP A 79 15.68 -16.40 20.51
C TRP A 79 16.93 -17.05 21.12
N GLY A 80 17.67 -16.27 21.90
CA GLY A 80 18.99 -16.66 22.40
C GLY A 80 18.97 -17.84 23.37
N SER A 81 17.94 -17.98 24.19
CA SER A 81 17.80 -19.14 25.09
C SER A 81 17.66 -20.48 24.34
N GLN A 82 17.23 -20.45 23.10
CA GLN A 82 17.14 -21.61 22.20
C GLN A 82 18.33 -21.70 21.22
N ASN A 83 19.37 -20.87 21.38
CA ASN A 83 20.48 -20.72 20.42
C ASN A 83 19.99 -20.43 18.99
N SER A 84 18.86 -19.74 18.84
CA SER A 84 18.21 -19.39 17.57
C SER A 84 18.26 -17.88 17.38
N ILE A 85 19.43 -17.36 17.01
CA ILE A 85 19.63 -15.97 16.64
C ILE A 85 19.99 -15.91 15.17
N ASN A 86 19.20 -15.15 14.39
CA ASN A 86 19.46 -14.89 12.99
C ASN A 86 19.12 -13.44 12.64
N ALA A 87 20.09 -12.55 12.75
CA ALA A 87 19.95 -11.13 12.48
C ALA A 87 19.85 -10.79 10.98
N ALA A 88 20.24 -11.68 10.08
CA ALA A 88 20.36 -11.38 8.65
C ALA A 88 19.09 -10.79 8.00
N PRO A 89 17.87 -11.25 8.30
CA PRO A 89 16.68 -10.62 7.76
C PRO A 89 16.51 -9.17 8.21
N GLN A 90 16.75 -8.87 9.49
CA GLN A 90 16.65 -7.51 10.02
C GLN A 90 17.78 -6.61 9.51
N GLU A 91 19.00 -7.11 9.40
CA GLU A 91 20.13 -6.37 8.81
C GLU A 91 19.84 -5.97 7.36
N GLU A 92 19.24 -6.86 6.56
CA GLU A 92 18.88 -6.55 5.18
C GLU A 92 17.76 -5.50 5.12
N SER A 93 16.81 -5.54 6.04
CA SER A 93 15.77 -4.50 6.14
C SER A 93 16.37 -3.15 6.55
N PHE A 94 17.38 -3.14 7.42
CA PHE A 94 18.10 -1.90 7.75
C PHE A 94 18.92 -1.37 6.56
N ARG A 95 19.53 -2.25 5.75
CA ARG A 95 20.17 -1.87 4.48
C ARG A 95 19.17 -1.24 3.52
N TYR A 96 18.03 -1.88 3.36
CA TYR A 96 16.94 -1.37 2.53
C TYR A 96 16.52 0.04 2.95
N ILE A 97 16.31 0.27 4.25
CA ILE A 97 15.94 1.59 4.80
C ILE A 97 17.02 2.63 4.45
N ILE A 98 18.29 2.31 4.64
CA ILE A 98 19.41 3.23 4.35
C ILE A 98 19.49 3.53 2.85
N ASP A 99 19.43 2.49 2.01
CA ASP A 99 19.59 2.61 0.55
C ASP A 99 18.40 3.33 -0.11
N ASN A 100 17.21 3.30 0.52
CA ASN A 100 15.99 3.96 0.06
C ASN A 100 15.69 5.27 0.82
N SER A 101 16.64 5.84 1.53
CA SER A 101 16.47 7.10 2.25
C SER A 101 16.45 8.33 1.36
N GLY A 102 16.99 8.25 0.14
CA GLY A 102 17.04 9.40 -0.78
C GLY A 102 15.87 9.42 -1.78
N ASN A 103 15.53 10.62 -2.26
CA ASN A 103 14.52 10.79 -3.33
C ASN A 103 14.90 10.07 -4.64
N ALA A 104 16.18 9.85 -4.89
CA ALA A 104 16.64 9.15 -6.10
C ALA A 104 16.20 7.68 -6.15
N SER A 105 15.92 7.07 -5.00
CA SER A 105 15.34 5.72 -4.90
C SER A 105 13.82 5.70 -5.03
N GLY A 106 13.17 6.86 -4.96
CA GLY A 106 11.73 7.04 -5.01
C GLY A 106 11.01 6.90 -3.65
N ASN A 107 11.70 6.48 -2.57
CA ASN A 107 11.04 6.21 -1.28
C ASN A 107 11.23 7.33 -0.25
N ASN A 108 12.35 8.06 -0.25
CA ASN A 108 12.65 9.10 0.73
C ASN A 108 12.29 8.68 2.17
N ILE A 109 12.84 7.53 2.65
CA ILE A 109 12.60 7.06 4.00
C ILE A 109 13.27 8.03 4.98
N VAL A 110 12.49 8.72 5.81
CA VAL A 110 12.95 9.76 6.73
C VAL A 110 13.05 9.29 8.18
N PHE A 111 12.36 8.22 8.54
CA PHE A 111 12.30 7.69 9.91
C PHE A 111 11.94 6.20 9.91
N MET A 112 12.43 5.45 10.91
CA MET A 112 12.01 4.07 11.18
C MET A 112 11.49 3.94 12.62
N ALA A 113 10.37 3.25 12.83
CA ALA A 113 9.88 2.91 14.16
C ALA A 113 9.77 1.39 14.33
N HIS A 114 10.29 0.87 15.45
CA HIS A 114 10.13 -0.53 15.85
C HIS A 114 9.01 -0.62 16.91
N LEU A 115 8.12 -1.59 16.76
CA LEU A 115 6.89 -1.69 17.57
C LEU A 115 7.00 -2.60 18.80
N GLY A 116 8.22 -2.94 19.23
CA GLY A 116 8.43 -3.82 20.39
C GLY A 116 8.62 -5.28 20.02
N ASP A 117 8.75 -6.13 21.04
CA ASP A 117 9.08 -7.54 20.91
C ASP A 117 10.34 -7.76 20.05
N LEU A 118 11.44 -7.11 20.49
CA LEU A 118 12.74 -7.25 19.85
C LEU A 118 13.34 -8.64 20.08
N THR A 119 13.04 -9.25 21.24
CA THR A 119 13.54 -10.55 21.66
C THR A 119 12.42 -11.47 22.09
N GLN A 120 12.64 -12.80 22.01
CA GLN A 120 11.61 -13.77 22.41
C GLN A 120 11.47 -13.92 23.94
N ASP A 121 12.54 -13.78 24.70
CA ASP A 121 12.57 -14.14 26.13
C ASP A 121 13.43 -13.20 26.98
N ALA A 122 13.68 -12.00 26.52
CA ALA A 122 14.41 -10.93 27.22
C ALA A 122 15.81 -11.34 27.74
N ASP A 123 16.44 -12.38 27.17
CA ASP A 123 17.73 -12.84 27.63
C ASP A 123 18.88 -11.91 27.20
N PRO A 124 19.98 -11.83 27.97
CA PRO A 124 21.09 -10.93 27.66
C PRO A 124 21.79 -11.23 26.33
N THR A 125 21.77 -12.47 25.85
CA THR A 125 22.40 -12.85 24.56
C THR A 125 21.60 -12.29 23.40
N SER A 126 20.28 -12.41 23.47
CA SER A 126 19.36 -11.81 22.48
C SER A 126 19.53 -10.29 22.43
N PHE A 127 19.52 -9.61 23.57
CA PHE A 127 19.71 -8.15 23.59
C PHE A 127 21.09 -7.71 23.13
N THR A 128 22.13 -8.51 23.36
CA THR A 128 23.46 -8.24 22.80
C THR A 128 23.43 -8.28 21.26
N ALA A 129 22.81 -9.31 20.70
CA ALA A 129 22.68 -9.45 19.24
C ALA A 129 21.80 -8.34 18.64
N VAL A 130 20.66 -8.03 19.26
CA VAL A 130 19.80 -6.90 18.86
C VAL A 130 20.61 -5.60 18.86
N GLY A 131 21.34 -5.30 19.95
CA GLY A 131 22.18 -4.11 20.06
C GLY A 131 23.18 -4.01 18.91
N GLN A 132 23.88 -5.10 18.59
CA GLN A 132 24.84 -5.17 17.49
C GLN A 132 24.16 -4.95 16.13
N THR A 133 22.97 -5.49 15.91
CA THR A 133 22.23 -5.26 14.66
C THR A 133 21.84 -3.78 14.50
N PHE A 134 21.36 -3.15 15.58
CA PHE A 134 21.02 -1.73 15.57
C PHE A 134 22.25 -0.78 15.44
N ASP A 135 23.47 -1.25 15.75
CA ASP A 135 24.71 -0.47 15.51
C ASP A 135 24.89 -0.11 14.03
N LEU A 136 24.26 -0.86 13.11
CA LEU A 136 24.20 -0.50 11.69
C LEU A 136 23.47 0.84 11.48
N LEU A 137 22.34 1.03 12.12
CA LEU A 137 21.56 2.29 12.04
C LEU A 137 22.32 3.44 12.71
N ASP A 138 22.89 3.21 13.90
CA ASP A 138 23.63 4.22 14.66
C ASP A 138 24.87 4.69 13.87
N SER A 139 25.63 3.76 13.28
CA SER A 139 26.84 4.07 12.52
C SER A 139 26.55 4.90 11.26
N ARG A 140 25.32 4.88 10.77
CA ARG A 140 24.87 5.62 9.59
C ARG A 140 24.08 6.88 9.93
N GLY A 141 23.77 7.09 11.21
CA GLY A 141 23.00 8.23 11.70
C GLY A 141 21.53 8.20 11.29
N VAL A 142 20.98 7.00 11.13
CA VAL A 142 19.56 6.79 10.79
C VAL A 142 18.69 7.33 11.92
N ALA A 143 17.61 8.00 11.57
CA ALA A 143 16.58 8.43 12.51
C ALA A 143 15.63 7.24 12.80
N TYR A 144 15.54 6.86 14.07
CA TYR A 144 14.65 5.77 14.46
C TYR A 144 14.19 5.87 15.92
N SER A 145 13.13 5.14 16.25
CA SER A 145 12.63 4.87 17.60
C SER A 145 12.47 3.38 17.84
N VAL A 146 12.50 3.01 19.13
CA VAL A 146 12.26 1.64 19.62
C VAL A 146 11.42 1.74 20.87
N LEU A 147 10.55 0.78 21.09
CA LEU A 147 9.79 0.60 22.33
C LEU A 147 9.87 -0.86 22.79
N ALA A 148 9.54 -1.13 24.05
CA ALA A 148 9.52 -2.50 24.57
C ALA A 148 8.19 -3.19 24.30
N GLY A 149 8.23 -4.49 23.98
CA GLY A 149 7.07 -5.37 23.95
C GLY A 149 7.02 -6.30 25.17
N ASN A 150 5.99 -7.12 25.26
CA ASN A 150 5.78 -8.02 26.40
C ASN A 150 6.80 -9.18 26.46
N HIS A 151 7.48 -9.50 25.37
CA HIS A 151 8.57 -10.46 25.34
C HIS A 151 9.91 -9.84 25.75
N ASP A 152 10.03 -8.50 25.75
CA ASP A 152 11.23 -7.77 26.16
C ASP A 152 11.24 -7.43 27.66
N VAL A 153 10.07 -7.21 28.25
CA VAL A 153 9.89 -6.72 29.62
C VAL A 153 8.60 -7.26 30.25
N SER A 154 8.48 -7.12 31.57
CA SER A 154 7.27 -7.45 32.33
C SER A 154 6.85 -6.27 33.22
N GLY A 155 5.55 -6.15 33.51
CA GLY A 155 5.01 -5.03 34.29
C GLY A 155 4.92 -3.74 33.44
N ASP A 156 4.74 -2.60 34.12
CA ASP A 156 4.67 -1.28 33.50
C ASP A 156 6.03 -0.55 33.48
N ASP A 157 6.08 0.66 32.96
CA ASP A 157 7.30 1.48 32.80
C ASP A 157 8.00 1.84 34.14
N SER A 158 7.38 1.58 35.30
CA SER A 158 7.99 1.77 36.63
C SER A 158 8.90 0.63 37.06
N ARG A 159 9.08 -0.42 36.23
CA ARG A 159 9.80 -1.67 36.56
C ARG A 159 11.29 -1.54 36.87
N GLY A 160 11.90 -0.39 36.65
CA GLY A 160 13.33 -0.14 36.83
C GLY A 160 14.20 -0.66 35.68
N SER A 161 15.50 -0.93 35.97
CA SER A 161 16.46 -1.31 34.92
C SER A 161 16.28 -2.74 34.43
N THR A 162 16.16 -2.91 33.11
CA THR A 162 16.04 -4.21 32.44
C THR A 162 17.15 -4.37 31.37
N PRO A 163 17.35 -5.57 30.80
CA PRO A 163 18.22 -5.73 29.64
C PRO A 163 17.80 -4.82 28.47
N TYR A 164 16.49 -4.68 28.20
CA TYR A 164 15.95 -3.75 27.21
C TYR A 164 16.46 -2.32 27.48
N LEU A 165 16.19 -1.77 28.66
CA LEU A 165 16.55 -0.37 28.97
C LEU A 165 18.06 -0.11 28.89
N ARG A 166 18.90 -1.12 29.24
CA ARG A 166 20.36 -1.02 29.11
C ARG A 166 20.82 -1.00 27.64
N THR A 167 20.09 -1.67 26.73
CA THR A 167 20.48 -1.81 25.33
C THR A 167 19.83 -0.75 24.44
N MET A 168 18.54 -0.48 24.66
CA MET A 168 17.69 0.36 23.81
C MET A 168 17.18 1.62 24.51
N GLY A 169 17.58 1.87 25.76
CA GLY A 169 17.14 3.06 26.49
C GLY A 169 17.70 4.38 25.95
N PRO A 170 17.32 5.52 26.56
CA PRO A 170 17.61 6.87 26.06
C PRO A 170 19.09 7.15 25.80
N GLN A 171 20.01 6.49 26.54
CA GLN A 171 21.45 6.64 26.34
C GLN A 171 21.90 6.27 24.92
N ARG A 172 21.19 5.36 24.23
CA ARG A 172 21.47 4.98 22.85
C ARG A 172 21.20 6.14 21.89
N PHE A 173 20.20 6.95 22.18
CA PHE A 173 19.73 8.04 21.32
C PHE A 173 20.43 9.37 21.55
N THR A 174 21.39 9.48 22.46
CA THR A 174 22.06 10.74 22.81
C THR A 174 22.75 11.42 21.61
N ARG A 175 23.07 10.68 20.55
CA ARG A 175 23.66 11.19 19.29
C ARG A 175 22.64 11.35 18.17
N SER A 176 21.42 10.88 18.37
CA SER A 176 20.35 11.03 17.38
C SER A 176 19.87 12.48 17.33
N ARG A 177 19.78 13.05 16.13
CA ARG A 177 19.27 14.41 15.95
C ARG A 177 17.77 14.53 16.17
N THR A 178 17.05 13.41 16.11
CA THR A 178 15.60 13.37 16.27
C THR A 178 15.17 13.11 17.70
N PHE A 179 16.04 12.62 18.57
CA PHE A 179 15.68 12.35 19.95
C PHE A 179 15.38 13.65 20.71
N ALA A 180 14.12 13.83 21.10
CA ALA A 180 13.64 15.04 21.76
C ALA A 180 13.50 14.88 23.28
N GLY A 181 13.48 13.65 23.80
CA GLY A 181 13.43 13.38 25.22
C GLY A 181 12.85 12.03 25.58
N SER A 182 12.88 11.74 26.88
CA SER A 182 12.25 10.57 27.48
C SER A 182 11.56 10.94 28.79
N ASP A 183 10.63 10.09 29.20
CA ASP A 183 10.09 10.16 30.56
C ASP A 183 11.18 9.82 31.60
N PRO A 184 10.95 10.05 32.90
CA PRO A 184 11.94 9.76 33.93
C PRO A 184 12.34 8.29 34.05
N THR A 185 11.52 7.36 33.55
CA THR A 185 11.79 5.92 33.58
C THR A 185 12.70 5.50 32.43
N GLY A 186 12.69 6.26 31.33
CA GLY A 186 13.43 5.98 30.11
C GLY A 186 12.76 4.97 29.17
N TYR A 187 11.56 4.49 29.49
CA TYR A 187 10.83 3.55 28.64
C TYR A 187 9.98 4.25 27.57
N ASN A 188 9.50 5.46 27.86
CA ASN A 188 8.72 6.27 26.94
C ASN A 188 9.63 7.34 26.33
N THR A 189 9.66 7.46 25.00
CA THR A 189 10.54 8.38 24.28
C THR A 189 9.79 9.20 23.26
N ALA A 190 10.29 10.41 23.00
CA ALA A 190 9.79 11.32 21.98
C ALA A 190 10.89 11.63 20.95
N HIS A 191 10.50 11.64 19.68
CA HIS A 191 11.37 11.95 18.57
C HIS A 191 10.73 13.00 17.68
N ILE A 192 11.47 14.06 17.36
CA ILE A 192 11.04 15.09 16.41
C ILE A 192 11.93 14.98 15.17
N PHE A 193 11.31 14.75 14.02
CA PHE A 193 12.00 14.64 12.74
C PHE A 193 11.42 15.62 11.74
N THR A 194 12.20 15.98 10.73
CA THR A 194 11.79 16.91 9.67
C THR A 194 11.45 16.13 8.40
N ALA A 195 10.27 16.38 7.86
CA ALA A 195 9.81 15.87 6.56
C ALA A 195 8.83 16.90 5.96
N ALA A 196 8.80 17.02 4.64
CA ALA A 196 8.00 18.00 3.91
C ALA A 196 8.22 19.44 4.39
N GLY A 197 9.46 19.77 4.77
CA GLY A 197 9.85 21.10 5.23
C GLY A 197 9.32 21.47 6.63
N ARG A 198 8.84 20.51 7.43
CA ARG A 198 8.24 20.75 8.74
C ARG A 198 8.55 19.62 9.73
N GLU A 199 8.29 19.91 10.99
CA GLU A 199 8.53 18.97 12.08
C GLU A 199 7.30 18.07 12.32
N TRP A 200 7.58 16.82 12.68
CA TRP A 200 6.64 15.78 13.05
C TRP A 200 7.09 15.18 14.38
N LEU A 201 6.14 14.88 15.25
CA LEU A 201 6.42 14.21 16.52
C LEU A 201 6.05 12.73 16.41
N LEU A 202 6.97 11.86 16.80
CA LEU A 202 6.69 10.45 17.06
C LEU A 202 6.89 10.18 18.54
N LEU A 203 5.84 9.69 19.20
CA LEU A 203 5.87 9.17 20.57
C LEU A 203 6.02 7.66 20.51
N ALA A 204 7.05 7.12 21.17
CA ALA A 204 7.25 5.68 21.36
C ALA A 204 6.99 5.34 22.82
N MET A 205 5.83 4.75 23.08
CA MET A 205 5.34 4.45 24.43
C MET A 205 5.59 2.99 24.78
N ASP A 206 5.89 2.72 26.03
CA ASP A 206 6.13 1.38 26.54
C ASP A 206 4.94 0.44 26.33
N TRP A 207 5.21 -0.85 26.39
CA TRP A 207 4.21 -1.92 26.29
C TRP A 207 3.09 -1.80 27.37
N ARG A 208 3.42 -1.24 28.54
CA ARG A 208 2.45 -0.83 29.58
C ARG A 208 2.91 0.48 30.21
N THR A 209 2.22 1.52 29.87
CA THR A 209 2.51 2.87 30.33
C THR A 209 1.78 3.13 31.65
N SER A 210 2.50 3.61 32.66
CA SER A 210 1.91 4.04 33.94
C SER A 210 1.21 5.40 33.81
N ALA A 211 0.42 5.77 34.81
CA ALA A 211 -0.18 7.09 34.88
C ALA A 211 0.85 8.24 34.80
N GLN A 212 2.09 8.02 35.29
CA GLN A 212 3.17 8.99 35.17
C GLN A 212 3.69 9.09 33.73
N GLY A 213 3.80 7.96 33.01
CA GLY A 213 4.16 7.94 31.61
C GLY A 213 3.12 8.63 30.73
N PHE A 214 1.82 8.37 30.95
CA PHE A 214 0.74 9.10 30.27
C PHE A 214 0.77 10.60 30.58
N ALA A 215 0.99 11.00 31.84
CA ALA A 215 1.09 12.41 32.20
C ALA A 215 2.27 13.09 31.50
N TRP A 216 3.42 12.40 31.38
CA TRP A 216 4.56 12.91 30.62
C TRP A 216 4.24 13.05 29.12
N ALA A 217 3.64 12.06 28.50
CA ALA A 217 3.27 12.10 27.10
C ALA A 217 2.28 13.24 26.78
N ASN A 218 1.23 13.37 27.61
CA ASN A 218 0.26 14.47 27.51
C ASN A 218 0.94 15.84 27.63
N GLN A 219 1.89 15.98 28.57
CA GLN A 219 2.61 17.24 28.74
C GLN A 219 3.52 17.51 27.55
N PHE A 220 4.20 16.47 27.03
CA PHE A 220 5.08 16.60 25.87
C PHE A 220 4.32 17.07 24.62
N VAL A 221 3.13 16.50 24.36
CA VAL A 221 2.26 16.94 23.25
C VAL A 221 1.83 18.38 23.42
N LYS A 222 1.44 18.79 24.64
CA LYS A 222 1.04 20.18 24.95
C LYS A 222 2.18 21.18 24.78
N ASP A 223 3.41 20.79 25.09
CA ASP A 223 4.61 21.65 24.95
C ASP A 223 5.02 21.82 23.49
N HIS A 224 4.50 20.99 22.57
CA HIS A 224 4.76 21.05 21.14
C HIS A 224 3.48 21.23 20.32
N PRO A 225 2.73 22.33 20.53
CA PRO A 225 1.47 22.57 19.86
C PRO A 225 1.69 22.72 18.34
N GLY A 226 0.80 22.12 17.57
CA GLY A 226 0.84 22.21 16.10
C GLY A 226 1.73 21.16 15.41
N LEU A 227 2.44 20.28 16.13
CA LEU A 227 3.10 19.15 15.52
C LEU A 227 2.10 18.00 15.30
N PRO A 228 1.99 17.45 14.09
CA PRO A 228 1.30 16.17 13.88
C PRO A 228 1.99 15.07 14.68
N VAL A 229 1.20 14.24 15.36
CA VAL A 229 1.73 13.20 16.25
C VAL A 229 1.39 11.81 15.72
N ILE A 230 2.43 11.00 15.55
CA ILE A 230 2.34 9.56 15.33
C ILE A 230 2.66 8.87 16.65
N LEU A 231 1.71 8.09 17.15
CA LEU A 231 1.88 7.32 18.39
C LEU A 231 2.24 5.88 18.06
N THR A 232 3.33 5.39 18.62
CA THR A 232 3.69 3.98 18.59
C THR A 232 3.68 3.39 20.00
N THR A 233 3.13 2.21 20.15
CA THR A 233 3.23 1.37 21.36
C THR A 233 3.10 -0.08 20.93
N HIS A 234 3.28 -1.02 21.88
CA HIS A 234 3.20 -2.42 21.51
C HIS A 234 1.76 -2.94 21.36
N GLU A 235 0.81 -2.38 22.11
CA GLU A 235 -0.60 -2.79 22.09
C GLU A 235 -1.54 -1.58 22.12
N ILE A 236 -2.47 -1.49 21.15
CA ILE A 236 -3.63 -0.60 21.14
C ILE A 236 -4.83 -1.36 20.58
N VAL A 237 -4.74 -1.79 19.31
CA VAL A 237 -5.80 -2.55 18.64
C VAL A 237 -5.38 -4.00 18.45
N GLY A 238 -6.36 -4.89 18.59
CA GLY A 238 -6.26 -6.27 18.14
C GLY A 238 -7.13 -6.45 16.91
N SER A 239 -6.75 -7.37 16.03
CA SER A 239 -7.58 -7.75 14.90
C SER A 239 -8.35 -9.02 15.19
N THR A 240 -9.60 -9.03 14.77
CA THR A 240 -10.45 -10.23 14.81
C THR A 240 -10.79 -10.64 13.40
N TYR A 241 -10.60 -11.90 13.06
CA TYR A 241 -11.22 -12.46 11.88
C TYR A 241 -11.70 -13.87 12.17
N ASP A 242 -12.76 -14.24 11.47
CA ASP A 242 -13.19 -15.61 11.40
C ASP A 242 -12.08 -16.44 10.75
N ASP A 243 -11.66 -17.52 11.38
CA ASP A 243 -10.66 -18.45 10.85
C ASP A 243 -10.97 -18.98 9.44
N ASN A 244 -12.19 -18.75 8.95
CA ASN A 244 -12.69 -19.23 7.67
C ASN A 244 -12.84 -18.14 6.60
N VAL A 245 -12.71 -16.86 6.96
CA VAL A 245 -12.86 -15.74 6.02
C VAL A 245 -11.71 -14.78 6.19
N TYR A 246 -10.93 -14.57 5.14
CA TYR A 246 -9.94 -13.51 5.14
C TYR A 246 -10.64 -12.15 5.20
N PRO A 247 -10.18 -11.18 6.02
CA PRO A 247 -10.83 -9.89 6.18
C PRO A 247 -11.09 -9.15 4.87
N TYR A 248 -10.17 -9.28 3.90
CA TYR A 248 -10.27 -8.68 2.58
C TYR A 248 -11.30 -9.36 1.65
N GLU A 249 -11.69 -10.60 1.93
CA GLU A 249 -12.76 -11.30 1.19
C GLU A 249 -14.15 -10.90 1.69
N SER A 250 -14.25 -10.39 2.91
CA SER A 250 -15.51 -9.89 3.48
C SER A 250 -15.88 -8.46 3.03
N GLY A 251 -15.03 -7.79 2.26
CA GLY A 251 -15.33 -6.50 1.66
C GLY A 251 -15.17 -5.28 2.58
N ASP A 252 -14.76 -5.45 3.83
CA ASP A 252 -14.54 -4.34 4.76
C ASP A 252 -13.29 -4.55 5.63
N PRO A 253 -12.09 -4.36 5.06
CA PRO A 253 -10.84 -4.46 5.81
C PRO A 253 -10.68 -3.35 6.86
N GLU A 254 -11.43 -2.26 6.79
CA GLU A 254 -11.33 -1.12 7.71
C GLU A 254 -11.96 -1.41 9.08
N ASN A 255 -12.79 -2.45 9.19
CA ASN A 255 -13.47 -2.80 10.44
C ASN A 255 -13.05 -4.16 11.00
N ASN A 256 -11.87 -4.66 10.65
CA ASN A 256 -11.37 -5.93 11.19
C ASN A 256 -10.59 -5.78 12.50
N ALA A 257 -10.41 -4.57 13.02
CA ALA A 257 -9.69 -4.29 14.25
C ALA A 257 -10.61 -3.64 15.30
N ALA A 258 -10.27 -3.83 16.57
CA ALA A 258 -10.95 -3.19 17.70
C ALA A 258 -9.93 -2.87 18.79
N LEU A 259 -10.21 -1.86 19.62
CA LEU A 259 -9.39 -1.56 20.79
C LEU A 259 -9.33 -2.79 21.72
N SER A 260 -8.14 -3.12 22.19
CA SER A 260 -7.97 -4.04 23.33
C SER A 260 -8.38 -3.34 24.65
N ASP A 261 -8.46 -4.09 25.75
CA ASP A 261 -8.72 -3.47 27.07
C ASP A 261 -7.67 -2.40 27.41
N TYR A 262 -6.40 -2.66 27.13
CA TYR A 262 -5.33 -1.68 27.32
C TYR A 262 -5.40 -0.57 26.26
N GLY A 263 -5.73 -0.91 25.04
CA GLY A 263 -5.94 0.07 23.97
C GLY A 263 -7.04 1.08 24.31
N GLN A 264 -8.11 0.64 24.98
CA GLN A 264 -9.14 1.54 25.51
C GLN A 264 -8.56 2.50 26.56
N GLN A 265 -7.68 2.03 27.45
CA GLN A 265 -6.99 2.90 28.39
C GLN A 265 -6.10 3.91 27.67
N VAL A 266 -5.30 3.49 26.69
CA VAL A 266 -4.45 4.41 25.87
C VAL A 266 -5.29 5.44 25.15
N TRP A 267 -6.46 5.01 24.66
CA TRP A 267 -7.43 5.92 24.03
C TRP A 267 -7.91 6.98 25.02
N ASP A 268 -8.39 6.56 26.18
CA ASP A 268 -8.98 7.45 27.19
C ASP A 268 -7.95 8.36 27.85
N ASP A 269 -6.73 7.83 28.13
CA ASP A 269 -5.70 8.56 28.89
C ASP A 269 -4.79 9.43 28.02
N LEU A 270 -4.73 9.19 26.69
CA LEU A 270 -3.80 9.89 25.79
C LEU A 270 -4.41 10.31 24.45
N ILE A 271 -5.07 9.40 23.70
CA ILE A 271 -5.39 9.66 22.31
C ILE A 271 -6.57 10.62 22.17
N ASN A 272 -7.66 10.36 22.86
CA ASN A 272 -8.94 11.04 22.69
C ASN A 272 -8.87 12.57 22.87
N ASP A 273 -8.09 13.04 23.82
CA ASP A 273 -7.98 14.46 24.18
C ASP A 273 -6.81 15.20 23.49
N ASN A 274 -5.96 14.49 22.76
CA ASN A 274 -4.85 15.08 22.02
C ASN A 274 -5.10 15.05 20.52
N ASP A 275 -5.76 16.08 20.02
CA ASP A 275 -6.16 16.19 18.63
C ASP A 275 -5.00 16.11 17.62
N GLN A 276 -3.76 16.33 18.05
CA GLN A 276 -2.55 16.20 17.23
C GLN A 276 -2.22 14.73 16.87
N ILE A 277 -2.74 13.74 17.63
CA ILE A 277 -2.55 12.32 17.35
C ILE A 277 -3.53 11.91 16.24
N PHE A 278 -3.00 11.57 15.07
CA PHE A 278 -3.82 11.22 13.91
C PHE A 278 -3.58 9.78 13.41
N LEU A 279 -2.45 9.20 13.80
CA LEU A 279 -2.04 7.85 13.40
C LEU A 279 -1.44 7.12 14.60
N THR A 280 -1.91 5.91 14.86
CA THR A 280 -1.33 5.03 15.88
C THR A 280 -0.91 3.70 15.26
N LEU A 281 0.23 3.17 15.71
CA LEU A 281 0.82 1.97 15.17
C LEU A 281 1.21 1.04 16.31
N ASN A 282 0.75 -0.21 16.27
CA ASN A 282 1.10 -1.21 17.27
C ASN A 282 1.42 -2.58 16.65
N GLY A 283 2.11 -3.43 17.43
CA GLY A 283 2.41 -4.84 17.16
C GLY A 283 1.55 -5.77 18.00
N HIS A 284 2.18 -6.74 18.64
CA HIS A 284 1.65 -7.69 19.63
C HIS A 284 0.64 -8.70 19.07
N TYR A 285 -0.54 -8.25 18.67
CA TYR A 285 -1.57 -9.13 18.14
C TYR A 285 -1.35 -9.47 16.66
N TRP A 286 -1.91 -10.56 16.25
CA TRP A 286 -1.88 -11.08 14.89
C TRP A 286 -3.28 -11.61 14.52
N PRO A 287 -3.75 -11.41 13.30
CA PRO A 287 -3.11 -10.83 12.11
C PRO A 287 -3.09 -9.30 12.08
N PRO A 288 -2.48 -8.68 11.06
CA PRO A 288 -2.61 -7.25 10.80
C PRO A 288 -4.06 -6.81 10.66
N GLY A 289 -4.34 -5.56 11.00
CA GLY A 289 -5.66 -4.99 10.93
C GLY A 289 -5.62 -3.47 11.02
N ARG A 290 -6.76 -2.83 10.79
CA ARG A 290 -6.90 -1.38 10.89
C ARG A 290 -8.33 -0.98 11.26
N MET A 291 -8.44 0.17 11.91
CA MET A 291 -9.70 0.86 12.17
C MET A 291 -9.49 2.36 12.20
N THR A 292 -10.57 3.10 12.12
CA THR A 292 -10.60 4.56 12.32
C THR A 292 -11.62 4.89 13.39
N GLN A 293 -11.28 5.82 14.30
CA GLN A 293 -12.16 6.27 15.36
C GLN A 293 -12.03 7.78 15.54
N ASN A 294 -13.15 8.46 15.77
CA ASN A 294 -13.14 9.92 16.01
C ASN A 294 -12.71 10.22 17.45
N ASN A 295 -11.80 11.19 17.59
CA ASN A 295 -11.40 11.74 18.88
C ASN A 295 -12.41 12.77 19.42
N ALA A 296 -12.15 13.35 20.61
CA ALA A 296 -13.01 14.33 21.25
C ALA A 296 -13.22 15.60 20.41
N ALA A 297 -12.29 15.94 19.50
CA ALA A 297 -12.42 17.06 18.57
C ALA A 297 -13.28 16.72 17.34
N GLY A 298 -13.68 15.45 17.18
CA GLY A 298 -14.45 14.97 16.03
C GLY A 298 -13.61 14.65 14.80
N HIS A 299 -12.30 14.54 14.96
CA HIS A 299 -11.39 14.20 13.87
C HIS A 299 -11.00 12.71 13.90
N ASP A 300 -10.74 12.18 12.71
CA ASP A 300 -10.30 10.80 12.54
C ASP A 300 -8.91 10.57 13.15
N VAL A 301 -8.79 9.46 13.87
CA VAL A 301 -7.55 8.83 14.28
C VAL A 301 -7.48 7.46 13.63
N HIS A 302 -6.44 7.20 12.85
CA HIS A 302 -6.22 5.91 12.20
C HIS A 302 -5.41 5.01 13.14
N LEU A 303 -5.95 3.83 13.47
CA LEU A 303 -5.33 2.88 14.39
C LEU A 303 -5.00 1.59 13.65
N HIS A 304 -3.71 1.29 13.50
CA HIS A 304 -3.23 0.17 12.71
C HIS A 304 -2.37 -0.77 13.53
N ILE A 305 -2.62 -2.07 13.35
CA ILE A 305 -1.75 -3.14 13.84
C ILE A 305 -0.94 -3.73 12.69
N ALA A 306 0.37 -3.84 12.88
CA ALA A 306 1.29 -4.54 12.00
C ALA A 306 2.06 -5.58 12.82
N ASN A 307 1.90 -6.87 12.48
CA ASN A 307 2.67 -7.95 13.09
C ASN A 307 2.81 -9.10 12.10
N TYR A 308 4.05 -9.57 11.89
CA TYR A 308 4.40 -10.59 10.92
C TYR A 308 5.20 -11.74 11.54
N GLN A 309 5.38 -11.76 12.85
CA GLN A 309 6.23 -12.71 13.57
C GLN A 309 5.94 -14.19 13.26
N ASN A 310 4.66 -14.53 13.02
CA ASN A 310 4.22 -15.90 12.73
C ASN A 310 4.30 -16.26 11.24
N ARG A 311 4.76 -15.35 10.36
CA ARG A 311 4.92 -15.60 8.93
C ARG A 311 6.24 -16.30 8.64
N TYR A 312 6.52 -16.53 7.35
CA TYR A 312 7.72 -17.18 6.87
C TYR A 312 8.98 -16.61 7.54
N PHE A 313 9.78 -17.49 8.10
CA PHE A 313 11.07 -17.18 8.73
C PHE A 313 10.99 -16.10 9.84
N GLY A 314 10.01 -16.20 10.74
CA GLY A 314 9.84 -15.23 11.83
C GLY A 314 9.51 -13.81 11.34
N GLY A 315 8.76 -13.71 10.24
CA GLY A 315 8.44 -12.45 9.58
C GLY A 315 9.48 -11.97 8.57
N ALA A 316 10.61 -12.67 8.42
CA ALA A 316 11.66 -12.38 7.42
C ALA A 316 12.15 -10.92 7.43
N GLY A 317 12.06 -10.23 8.58
CA GLY A 317 12.40 -8.81 8.69
C GLY A 317 11.45 -7.88 7.92
N MET A 318 10.18 -8.24 7.76
CA MET A 318 9.19 -7.44 7.05
C MET A 318 9.11 -6.00 7.58
N LEU A 319 8.93 -5.09 6.63
CA LEU A 319 8.65 -3.68 6.85
C LEU A 319 7.27 -3.33 6.34
N ARG A 320 6.53 -2.52 7.08
CA ARG A 320 5.39 -1.78 6.57
C ARG A 320 5.83 -0.35 6.30
N LEU A 321 5.63 0.12 5.08
CA LEU A 321 6.04 1.44 4.60
C LEU A 321 4.80 2.33 4.47
N TYR A 322 4.84 3.49 5.11
CA TYR A 322 3.83 4.52 5.01
C TYR A 322 4.38 5.65 4.14
N HIS A 323 3.91 5.73 2.90
CA HIS A 323 4.32 6.71 1.91
C HIS A 323 3.40 7.92 1.99
N PHE A 324 3.85 8.96 2.66
CA PHE A 324 3.14 10.23 2.77
C PHE A 324 3.31 11.03 1.49
N ASP A 325 2.22 11.57 0.99
CA ASP A 325 2.20 12.49 -0.14
C ASP A 325 1.30 13.68 0.19
N LEU A 326 1.93 14.77 0.61
CA LEU A 326 1.22 15.97 1.04
C LEU A 326 0.65 16.75 -0.16
N ASP A 327 1.22 16.58 -1.35
CA ASP A 327 0.68 17.19 -2.57
C ASP A 327 -0.66 16.56 -2.99
N ARG A 328 -0.93 15.32 -2.55
CA ARG A 328 -2.19 14.62 -2.81
C ARG A 328 -3.08 14.45 -1.58
N ASN A 329 -2.60 14.83 -0.39
CA ASN A 329 -3.27 14.54 0.88
C ASN A 329 -3.53 13.03 1.08
N THR A 330 -2.54 12.19 0.76
CA THR A 330 -2.65 10.72 0.88
C THR A 330 -1.51 10.11 1.65
N ILE A 331 -1.78 8.94 2.24
CA ILE A 331 -0.77 8.01 2.73
C ILE A 331 -1.04 6.67 2.08
N ASP A 332 -0.10 6.19 1.25
CA ASP A 332 -0.13 4.87 0.65
C ASP A 332 0.67 3.90 1.51
N VAL A 333 0.14 2.70 1.74
CA VAL A 333 0.75 1.71 2.63
C VAL A 333 1.07 0.43 1.86
N GLU A 334 2.33 -0.01 1.96
CA GLU A 334 2.77 -1.31 1.45
C GLU A 334 3.55 -2.11 2.49
N THR A 335 3.58 -3.44 2.34
CA THR A 335 4.33 -4.35 3.19
C THR A 335 5.29 -5.19 2.37
N VAL A 336 6.58 -5.13 2.71
CA VAL A 336 7.67 -5.77 1.98
C VAL A 336 8.60 -6.54 2.90
N ALA A 337 9.21 -7.62 2.38
CA ALA A 337 10.30 -8.36 3.05
C ALA A 337 11.62 -8.13 2.29
N PRO A 338 12.42 -7.12 2.65
CA PRO A 338 13.65 -6.78 1.94
C PRO A 338 14.62 -7.94 1.82
N TRP A 339 14.76 -8.76 2.86
CA TRP A 339 15.62 -9.95 2.84
C TRP A 339 15.22 -10.98 1.77
N ILE A 340 13.92 -11.13 1.51
CA ILE A 340 13.44 -11.99 0.42
C ILE A 340 13.65 -11.30 -0.93
N LEU A 341 13.37 -9.99 -1.01
CA LEU A 341 13.54 -9.21 -2.24
C LEU A 341 15.01 -9.16 -2.71
N ALA A 342 15.96 -9.17 -1.78
CA ALA A 342 17.39 -9.20 -2.10
C ALA A 342 17.87 -10.53 -2.69
N GLN A 343 17.09 -11.61 -2.52
CA GLN A 343 17.43 -12.91 -3.12
C GLN A 343 17.04 -12.92 -4.61
N SER A 344 17.85 -13.57 -5.44
CA SER A 344 17.47 -13.75 -6.83
C SER A 344 16.18 -14.62 -6.95
N PRO A 345 15.34 -14.39 -7.96
CA PRO A 345 14.08 -15.13 -8.13
C PRO A 345 14.26 -16.65 -8.09
N GLU A 346 15.38 -17.16 -8.62
CA GLU A 346 15.67 -18.59 -8.69
C GLU A 346 15.98 -19.22 -7.32
N ARG A 347 16.31 -18.40 -6.32
CA ARG A 347 16.54 -18.80 -4.93
C ARG A 347 15.30 -18.78 -4.07
N ARG A 348 14.23 -18.15 -4.55
CA ARG A 348 12.96 -18.07 -3.82
C ARG A 348 12.16 -19.34 -4.07
N ASN A 349 11.73 -20.01 -3.01
CA ASN A 349 10.71 -21.04 -3.13
C ASN A 349 9.32 -20.36 -3.27
N GLU A 350 8.30 -21.14 -3.60
CA GLU A 350 6.94 -20.65 -3.80
C GLU A 350 6.43 -19.83 -2.60
N LEU A 351 6.65 -20.33 -1.38
CA LEU A 351 6.21 -19.65 -0.16
C LEU A 351 6.96 -18.31 0.03
N SER A 352 8.28 -18.29 -0.09
CA SER A 352 9.05 -17.05 0.07
C SER A 352 8.73 -16.02 -1.02
N ALA A 353 8.39 -16.46 -2.23
CA ALA A 353 7.97 -15.55 -3.29
C ALA A 353 6.65 -14.83 -2.95
N LEU A 354 5.69 -15.54 -2.34
CA LEU A 354 4.43 -14.95 -1.86
C LEU A 354 4.65 -13.99 -0.68
N GLU A 355 5.66 -14.24 0.14
CA GLU A 355 5.98 -13.42 1.32
C GLU A 355 6.89 -12.22 1.01
N ALA A 356 7.37 -12.08 -0.22
CA ALA A 356 8.24 -10.96 -0.60
C ALA A 356 7.54 -9.61 -0.55
N ARG A 357 6.24 -9.58 -0.91
CA ARG A 357 5.32 -8.44 -0.77
C ARG A 357 3.96 -8.98 -0.37
N LEU A 358 3.37 -8.37 0.66
CA LEU A 358 2.02 -8.71 1.08
C LEU A 358 1.03 -7.78 0.39
N THR A 359 0.04 -8.38 -0.29
CA THR A 359 -0.91 -7.67 -1.15
C THR A 359 -2.35 -7.81 -0.67
N THR A 360 -2.57 -8.19 0.59
CA THR A 360 -3.92 -8.19 1.17
C THR A 360 -4.36 -6.77 1.51
N ALA A 361 -5.66 -6.51 1.56
CA ALA A 361 -6.19 -5.17 1.82
C ALA A 361 -5.86 -4.62 3.22
N VAL A 362 -5.37 -5.43 4.14
CA VAL A 362 -4.85 -4.98 5.44
C VAL A 362 -3.35 -4.69 5.43
N ASP A 363 -2.64 -5.07 4.37
CA ASP A 363 -1.20 -4.93 4.20
C ASP A 363 -0.81 -3.93 3.09
N ASN A 364 -1.76 -3.67 2.17
CA ASN A 364 -1.61 -2.75 1.05
C ASN A 364 -2.91 -1.95 0.90
N PHE A 365 -2.87 -0.65 1.17
CA PHE A 365 -4.05 0.22 1.14
C PHE A 365 -3.63 1.69 1.07
N SER A 366 -4.61 2.57 0.83
CA SER A 366 -4.41 4.02 0.82
C SER A 366 -5.37 4.72 1.77
N MET A 367 -4.93 5.83 2.34
CA MET A 367 -5.74 6.73 3.15
C MET A 367 -5.71 8.14 2.58
N ALA A 368 -6.84 8.85 2.65
CA ALA A 368 -6.88 10.28 2.37
C ALA A 368 -6.89 11.05 3.69
N ILE A 369 -5.97 12.02 3.82
CA ILE A 369 -5.88 12.90 4.97
C ILE A 369 -5.67 14.32 4.46
N ASP A 370 -6.63 15.20 4.66
CA ASP A 370 -6.44 16.63 4.38
C ASP A 370 -5.59 17.26 5.48
N PHE A 371 -4.28 17.30 5.24
CA PHE A 371 -3.30 17.79 6.20
C PHE A 371 -3.47 19.29 6.48
N GLU A 372 -3.91 20.08 5.50
CA GLU A 372 -4.16 21.50 5.69
C GLU A 372 -5.34 21.74 6.63
N GLN A 373 -6.42 21.01 6.43
CA GLN A 373 -7.60 21.09 7.29
C GLN A 373 -7.33 20.52 8.68
N ARG A 374 -6.55 19.44 8.74
CA ARG A 374 -6.31 18.68 9.97
C ARG A 374 -5.32 19.34 10.91
N PHE A 375 -4.31 20.06 10.38
CA PHE A 375 -3.20 20.59 11.17
C PHE A 375 -2.89 22.04 10.83
N ALA A 376 -2.70 22.87 11.86
CA ALA A 376 -2.30 24.25 11.69
C ALA A 376 -0.91 24.36 11.03
N GLY A 377 -0.77 25.31 10.11
CA GLY A 377 0.50 25.64 9.47
C GLY A 377 0.87 24.75 8.26
N PHE A 378 0.02 23.81 7.87
CA PHE A 378 0.11 23.22 6.55
C PHE A 378 -0.37 24.25 5.51
N ILE A 379 0.28 24.29 4.37
CA ILE A 379 -0.05 25.20 3.27
C ILE A 379 -0.81 24.43 2.20
N PRO A 380 -1.66 25.10 1.40
CA PRO A 380 -2.33 24.46 0.28
C PRO A 380 -1.36 23.73 -0.64
N VAL A 381 -1.85 22.62 -1.21
CA VAL A 381 -1.13 21.80 -2.15
C VAL A 381 -0.59 22.63 -3.31
N THR A 382 0.70 22.56 -3.57
CA THR A 382 1.32 23.21 -4.72
C THR A 382 1.22 22.27 -5.92
N THR A 383 0.25 22.53 -6.81
CA THR A 383 0.13 21.78 -8.07
C THR A 383 1.38 21.94 -8.91
N ARG A 384 1.92 20.85 -9.43
CA ARG A 384 3.03 20.94 -10.40
C ARG A 384 2.60 21.72 -11.65
N PRO A 385 3.49 22.50 -12.29
CA PRO A 385 3.15 23.17 -13.54
C PRO A 385 2.68 22.18 -14.61
N ALA A 386 1.69 22.60 -15.42
CA ALA A 386 1.23 21.81 -16.55
C ALA A 386 2.38 21.46 -17.50
N ARG A 387 2.39 20.23 -17.98
CA ARG A 387 3.43 19.71 -18.88
C ARG A 387 2.91 19.60 -20.31
N PRO A 388 3.64 20.10 -21.32
CA PRO A 388 3.22 20.00 -22.72
C PRO A 388 3.05 18.54 -23.16
N ALA A 389 2.03 18.25 -23.97
CA ALA A 389 1.73 16.90 -24.47
C ALA A 389 2.95 16.19 -25.07
N LYS A 390 3.77 16.92 -25.84
CA LYS A 390 4.99 16.39 -26.48
C LYS A 390 5.99 15.76 -25.50
N ASN A 391 5.99 16.18 -24.23
CA ASN A 391 6.90 15.65 -23.21
C ASN A 391 6.41 14.31 -22.64
N LEU A 392 5.13 13.97 -22.85
CA LEU A 392 4.47 12.76 -22.37
C LEU A 392 4.38 11.68 -23.46
N VAL A 393 4.61 12.06 -24.72
CA VAL A 393 4.73 11.13 -25.84
C VAL A 393 6.15 10.57 -25.86
N ILE A 394 6.28 9.38 -25.29
CA ILE A 394 7.56 8.66 -25.16
C ILE A 394 7.61 7.50 -26.18
N PRO A 395 8.79 6.88 -26.43
CA PRO A 395 8.88 5.74 -27.32
C PRO A 395 7.89 4.62 -26.96
N GLY A 396 7.09 4.20 -27.94
CA GLY A 396 6.04 3.19 -27.75
C GLY A 396 4.67 3.76 -27.39
N THR A 397 4.49 5.07 -27.23
CA THR A 397 3.16 5.65 -26.99
C THR A 397 2.26 5.42 -28.20
N LEU A 398 1.16 4.69 -28.01
CA LEU A 398 0.16 4.40 -29.04
C LEU A 398 -1.02 5.37 -28.98
N ALA A 399 -1.39 5.81 -27.79
CA ALA A 399 -2.44 6.81 -27.58
C ALA A 399 -2.12 7.66 -26.35
N TYR A 400 -2.43 8.95 -26.43
CA TYR A 400 -2.37 9.86 -25.30
C TYR A 400 -3.49 10.88 -25.44
N TRP A 401 -4.46 10.82 -24.53
CA TRP A 401 -5.60 11.73 -24.50
C TRP A 401 -5.53 12.65 -23.30
N ARG A 402 -5.83 13.94 -23.53
CA ARG A 402 -5.88 14.97 -22.50
C ARG A 402 -6.98 15.97 -22.81
N PHE A 403 -7.49 16.67 -21.80
CA PHE A 403 -8.74 17.42 -21.88
C PHE A 403 -8.58 18.92 -21.60
N ASP A 404 -7.38 19.48 -21.81
CA ASP A 404 -7.02 20.87 -21.54
C ASP A 404 -7.24 21.82 -22.75
N ASN A 405 -7.76 21.35 -23.84
CA ASN A 405 -7.68 22.05 -25.13
C ASN A 405 -8.97 22.73 -25.62
N ALA A 406 -10.09 22.73 -24.89
CA ALA A 406 -11.30 23.17 -25.53
C ALA A 406 -12.43 23.72 -24.69
N GLY A 407 -12.38 23.82 -23.38
CA GLY A 407 -13.57 24.24 -22.64
C GLY A 407 -13.30 25.04 -21.37
N THR A 408 -14.23 25.91 -21.02
CA THR A 408 -14.29 26.48 -19.69
C THR A 408 -14.82 25.42 -18.72
N SER A 409 -14.25 25.30 -17.53
CA SER A 409 -14.76 24.39 -16.48
C SER A 409 -16.27 24.57 -16.30
N GLY A 410 -16.99 23.44 -16.27
CA GLY A 410 -18.46 23.39 -16.22
C GLY A 410 -19.16 23.50 -17.58
N SER A 411 -18.45 23.77 -18.69
CA SER A 411 -19.10 23.81 -19.99
C SER A 411 -19.40 22.39 -20.51
N PRO A 412 -20.58 22.15 -21.11
CA PRO A 412 -20.97 20.83 -21.62
C PRO A 412 -20.06 20.35 -22.77
N VAL A 413 -19.87 19.05 -22.83
CA VAL A 413 -19.19 18.33 -23.92
C VAL A 413 -20.23 17.53 -24.69
N GLY A 414 -20.52 17.96 -25.91
CA GLY A 414 -21.62 17.42 -26.73
C GLY A 414 -21.26 16.17 -27.52
N ALA A 415 -22.26 15.37 -27.87
CA ALA A 415 -22.11 14.24 -28.77
C ALA A 415 -21.48 14.66 -30.12
N GLY A 416 -20.56 13.85 -30.65
CA GLY A 416 -19.81 14.13 -31.87
C GLY A 416 -18.59 15.03 -31.68
N GLN A 417 -18.38 15.64 -30.51
CA GLN A 417 -17.12 16.35 -30.21
C GLN A 417 -15.95 15.39 -30.20
N THR A 418 -14.81 15.82 -30.75
CA THR A 418 -13.60 14.99 -30.85
C THR A 418 -12.48 15.51 -29.97
N PHE A 419 -11.70 14.57 -29.42
CA PHE A 419 -10.47 14.83 -28.67
C PHE A 419 -9.31 14.16 -29.41
N PRO A 420 -8.32 14.94 -29.87
CA PRO A 420 -7.21 14.40 -30.63
C PRO A 420 -6.30 13.51 -29.80
N ASP A 421 -5.83 12.43 -30.41
CA ASP A 421 -4.74 11.62 -29.90
C ASP A 421 -3.41 12.40 -30.01
N GLN A 422 -2.86 12.81 -28.88
CA GLN A 422 -1.62 13.58 -28.80
C GLN A 422 -0.38 12.77 -29.22
N SER A 423 -0.48 11.43 -29.31
CA SER A 423 0.61 10.58 -29.79
C SER A 423 0.83 10.73 -31.31
N GLY A 424 -0.16 11.21 -32.03
CA GLY A 424 -0.14 11.33 -33.51
C GLY A 424 -0.37 10.00 -34.23
N GLN A 425 -0.79 8.93 -33.53
CA GLN A 425 -1.05 7.62 -34.15
C GLN A 425 -2.47 7.49 -34.71
N GLY A 426 -3.33 8.51 -34.55
CA GLY A 426 -4.65 8.53 -35.14
C GLY A 426 -5.73 7.80 -34.35
N ASN A 427 -5.59 7.75 -33.03
CA ASN A 427 -6.55 7.15 -32.11
C ASN A 427 -7.45 8.21 -31.46
N ASP A 428 -7.93 9.17 -32.21
CA ASP A 428 -8.81 10.23 -31.75
C ASP A 428 -10.07 9.66 -31.07
N LEU A 429 -10.54 10.32 -30.01
CA LEU A 429 -11.78 9.98 -29.34
C LEU A 429 -12.93 10.85 -29.81
N THR A 430 -14.09 10.25 -29.96
CA THR A 430 -15.35 10.96 -30.28
C THR A 430 -16.38 10.70 -29.22
N VAL A 431 -17.06 11.74 -28.74
CA VAL A 431 -18.11 11.65 -27.72
C VAL A 431 -19.37 10.97 -28.31
N ALA A 432 -19.85 9.96 -27.59
CA ALA A 432 -21.15 9.33 -27.81
C ALA A 432 -22.00 9.52 -26.54
N THR A 433 -23.32 9.61 -26.71
CA THR A 433 -24.26 9.89 -25.62
C THR A 433 -25.44 8.91 -25.71
N THR A 434 -25.84 8.36 -24.58
CA THR A 434 -27.00 7.46 -24.48
C THR A 434 -28.32 8.26 -24.63
N PRO A 435 -29.40 7.66 -25.18
CA PRO A 435 -30.69 8.35 -25.33
C PRO A 435 -31.23 8.86 -23.99
N GLY A 436 -31.75 10.08 -23.97
CA GLY A 436 -32.35 10.70 -22.81
C GLY A 436 -31.35 11.27 -21.76
N THR A 437 -30.06 11.23 -22.05
CA THR A 437 -29.02 11.84 -21.21
C THR A 437 -29.11 13.35 -21.20
N ALA A 438 -28.93 13.98 -20.04
CA ALA A 438 -28.87 15.42 -19.88
C ALA A 438 -27.69 16.03 -20.66
N ALA A 439 -27.84 17.25 -21.16
CA ALA A 439 -26.80 17.89 -21.96
C ALA A 439 -25.50 18.20 -21.22
N ASP A 440 -25.58 18.29 -19.90
CA ASP A 440 -24.47 18.54 -18.97
C ASP A 440 -23.97 17.29 -18.26
N ALA A 441 -24.38 16.10 -18.71
CA ALA A 441 -23.90 14.83 -18.16
C ALA A 441 -22.42 14.54 -18.45
N LEU A 442 -21.80 15.30 -19.36
CA LEU A 442 -20.36 15.34 -19.57
C LEU A 442 -19.93 16.79 -19.68
N THR A 443 -18.99 17.20 -18.82
CA THR A 443 -18.52 18.59 -18.80
C THR A 443 -17.00 18.64 -18.69
N PHE A 444 -16.40 19.75 -19.16
CA PHE A 444 -15.01 20.06 -18.83
C PHE A 444 -14.88 20.40 -17.35
N SER A 445 -13.75 20.03 -16.76
CA SER A 445 -13.43 20.32 -15.37
C SER A 445 -11.99 20.84 -15.26
N ALA A 446 -11.80 21.85 -14.40
CA ALA A 446 -10.46 22.29 -14.00
C ALA A 446 -9.92 21.50 -12.81
N ASP A 447 -10.74 20.64 -12.22
CA ASP A 447 -10.30 19.73 -11.16
C ASP A 447 -9.43 18.62 -11.75
N HIS A 448 -8.26 18.39 -11.16
CA HIS A 448 -7.27 17.47 -11.71
C HIS A 448 -6.33 16.96 -10.61
N HIS A 449 -5.67 15.83 -10.87
CA HIS A 449 -4.61 15.32 -9.99
C HIS A 449 -3.42 16.29 -9.95
N PRO A 450 -2.78 16.57 -8.79
CA PRO A 450 -1.65 17.49 -8.66
C PRO A 450 -0.49 17.21 -9.62
N ASP A 451 -0.19 15.93 -9.89
CA ASP A 451 0.88 15.50 -10.80
C ASP A 451 0.40 15.30 -12.25
N GLN A 452 -0.86 15.50 -12.53
CA GLN A 452 -1.39 15.29 -13.88
C GLN A 452 -0.77 16.28 -14.89
N PRO A 453 -0.34 15.81 -16.08
CA PRO A 453 0.28 16.70 -17.07
C PRO A 453 -0.63 17.79 -17.61
N ALA A 454 -1.88 17.48 -17.88
CA ALA A 454 -2.90 18.48 -18.22
C ALA A 454 -3.64 18.90 -16.95
N HIS A 455 -3.78 20.21 -16.73
CA HIS A 455 -4.55 20.72 -15.62
C HIS A 455 -6.04 20.78 -15.96
N ALA A 456 -6.59 19.66 -16.40
CA ALA A 456 -7.98 19.53 -16.80
C ALA A 456 -8.42 18.07 -16.85
N SER A 457 -9.71 17.86 -16.67
CA SER A 457 -10.35 16.54 -16.76
C SER A 457 -11.73 16.65 -17.43
N LEU A 458 -12.36 15.52 -17.62
CA LEU A 458 -13.78 15.43 -17.94
C LEU A 458 -14.54 14.94 -16.71
N SER A 459 -15.63 15.61 -16.37
CA SER A 459 -16.57 15.20 -15.34
C SER A 459 -17.73 14.47 -15.99
N PHE A 460 -17.96 13.22 -15.56
CA PHE A 460 -18.98 12.32 -16.04
C PHE A 460 -20.09 12.19 -15.01
N VAL A 461 -21.34 12.35 -15.42
CA VAL A 461 -22.53 12.00 -14.66
C VAL A 461 -23.21 10.85 -15.39
N GLY A 462 -22.81 9.62 -15.02
CA GLY A 462 -23.29 8.41 -15.68
C GLY A 462 -23.85 7.39 -14.68
N GLY A 463 -24.45 6.32 -15.19
CA GLY A 463 -24.98 5.24 -14.38
C GLY A 463 -25.63 4.17 -15.23
N LYS A 464 -26.12 3.10 -14.57
CA LYS A 464 -26.76 1.94 -15.22
C LYS A 464 -28.24 1.77 -14.93
N ASN A 465 -28.79 2.42 -13.92
CA ASN A 465 -30.17 2.23 -13.51
C ASN A 465 -30.94 3.56 -13.38
N PRO A 466 -31.49 4.12 -14.48
CA PRO A 466 -31.39 3.67 -15.86
C PRO A 466 -30.01 3.94 -16.48
N LEU A 467 -29.66 3.24 -17.56
CA LEU A 467 -28.44 3.53 -18.32
C LEU A 467 -28.53 4.95 -18.88
N HIS A 468 -27.61 5.82 -18.46
CA HIS A 468 -27.53 7.21 -18.92
C HIS A 468 -26.08 7.73 -18.82
N GLY A 469 -25.78 8.74 -19.60
CA GLY A 469 -24.49 9.43 -19.61
C GLY A 469 -23.83 9.47 -20.98
N SER A 470 -22.66 10.06 -21.03
CA SER A 470 -21.81 10.16 -22.21
C SER A 470 -20.50 9.41 -22.00
N TYR A 471 -19.94 8.89 -23.06
CA TYR A 471 -18.64 8.22 -23.09
C TYR A 471 -17.90 8.63 -24.36
N LEU A 472 -16.61 8.33 -24.43
CA LEU A 472 -15.81 8.60 -25.63
C LEU A 472 -15.37 7.28 -26.27
N THR A 473 -15.23 7.26 -27.59
CA THR A 473 -14.86 6.06 -28.34
C THR A 473 -13.87 6.37 -29.44
N THR A 474 -12.92 5.46 -29.67
CA THR A 474 -12.06 5.53 -30.87
C THR A 474 -12.86 5.34 -32.14
N GLY A 475 -12.38 5.88 -33.26
CA GLY A 475 -12.97 5.60 -34.58
C GLY A 475 -12.89 4.12 -34.96
N ALA A 476 -13.81 3.63 -35.78
CA ALA A 476 -13.86 2.22 -36.20
C ALA A 476 -12.56 1.71 -36.87
N THR A 477 -11.79 2.61 -37.48
CA THR A 477 -10.53 2.29 -38.18
C THR A 477 -9.28 2.72 -37.39
N ALA A 478 -9.45 3.11 -36.15
CA ALA A 478 -8.31 3.51 -35.27
C ALA A 478 -7.31 2.37 -35.13
N PRO A 479 -6.00 2.60 -35.31
CA PRO A 479 -4.97 1.55 -35.21
C PRO A 479 -4.99 0.80 -33.92
N LEU A 480 -5.28 1.47 -32.79
CA LEU A 480 -5.35 0.88 -31.47
C LEU A 480 -6.36 -0.27 -31.33
N ASN A 481 -7.42 -0.26 -32.15
CA ASN A 481 -8.45 -1.31 -32.13
C ASN A 481 -7.90 -2.69 -32.51
N ALA A 482 -6.86 -2.76 -33.33
CA ALA A 482 -6.21 -3.99 -33.76
C ALA A 482 -4.97 -4.37 -32.91
N GLU A 483 -4.54 -3.47 -32.02
CA GLU A 483 -3.33 -3.70 -31.23
C GLU A 483 -3.54 -4.84 -30.21
N THR A 484 -2.59 -5.75 -30.13
CA THR A 484 -2.63 -6.92 -29.22
C THR A 484 -1.60 -6.90 -28.12
N PHE A 485 -0.69 -5.95 -28.10
CA PHE A 485 0.30 -5.75 -27.04
C PHE A 485 1.13 -6.99 -26.71
N ALA A 486 1.47 -7.81 -27.69
CA ALA A 486 2.11 -9.11 -27.50
C ALA A 486 3.49 -9.07 -26.80
N HIS A 487 4.13 -7.90 -26.70
CA HIS A 487 5.44 -7.70 -26.07
C HIS A 487 5.36 -6.88 -24.77
N GLY A 488 4.18 -6.75 -24.20
CA GLY A 488 3.92 -5.95 -23.01
C GLY A 488 3.30 -4.60 -23.31
N TYR A 489 2.80 -3.95 -22.26
CA TYR A 489 2.11 -2.67 -22.36
C TYR A 489 2.10 -1.92 -21.02
N THR A 490 1.76 -0.63 -21.12
CA THR A 490 1.39 0.18 -19.96
C THR A 490 0.15 0.98 -20.31
N ILE A 491 -0.86 0.94 -19.44
CA ILE A 491 -2.09 1.74 -19.53
C ILE A 491 -2.14 2.60 -18.26
N GLU A 492 -2.23 3.91 -18.42
CA GLU A 492 -2.28 4.87 -17.32
C GLU A 492 -3.53 5.75 -17.42
N ALA A 493 -4.12 6.07 -16.28
CA ALA A 493 -5.25 6.99 -16.20
C ALA A 493 -5.26 7.73 -14.85
N PHE A 494 -5.65 9.00 -14.84
CA PHE A 494 -6.01 9.74 -13.65
C PHE A 494 -7.51 9.70 -13.46
N ILE A 495 -7.97 9.37 -12.24
CA ILE A 495 -9.40 9.30 -11.92
C ILE A 495 -9.71 9.93 -10.58
N LYS A 496 -10.97 10.32 -10.38
CA LYS A 496 -11.54 10.71 -9.09
C LYS A 496 -12.96 10.15 -8.98
N ILE A 497 -13.25 9.50 -7.86
CA ILE A 497 -14.58 8.96 -7.54
C ILE A 497 -15.33 10.02 -6.72
N PRO A 498 -16.59 10.37 -7.05
CA PRO A 498 -17.34 11.38 -6.31
C PRO A 498 -17.93 10.85 -5.00
N LEU A 499 -18.28 11.76 -4.09
CA LEU A 499 -18.90 11.44 -2.80
C LEU A 499 -20.30 10.82 -2.91
N ASP A 500 -21.00 11.03 -4.02
CA ASP A 500 -22.34 10.48 -4.27
C ASP A 500 -22.31 9.17 -5.07
N TRP A 501 -21.14 8.55 -5.19
CA TRP A 501 -21.02 7.23 -5.80
C TRP A 501 -21.82 6.19 -5.02
N ASP A 502 -22.60 5.36 -5.73
CA ASP A 502 -23.31 4.25 -5.12
C ASP A 502 -23.21 2.98 -5.98
N ALA A 503 -23.04 1.83 -5.34
CA ALA A 503 -22.84 0.57 -6.02
C ALA A 503 -24.04 0.13 -6.88
N THR A 504 -25.25 0.56 -6.57
CA THR A 504 -26.46 0.18 -7.32
C THR A 504 -26.42 0.75 -8.74
N ASN A 505 -25.89 1.98 -8.87
CA ASN A 505 -25.85 2.72 -10.12
C ASN A 505 -24.46 2.75 -10.76
N ASN A 506 -23.40 2.65 -9.98
CA ASN A 506 -22.04 2.94 -10.43
C ASN A 506 -21.08 1.75 -10.39
N ALA A 507 -21.43 0.62 -9.71
CA ALA A 507 -20.56 -0.56 -9.69
C ALA A 507 -20.23 -1.05 -11.11
N TRP A 508 -18.94 -1.38 -11.33
CA TRP A 508 -18.37 -1.83 -12.60
C TRP A 508 -18.23 -0.74 -13.66
N MET A 509 -18.35 0.53 -13.28
CA MET A 509 -18.06 1.63 -14.21
C MET A 509 -16.63 1.54 -14.71
N ALA A 510 -16.43 1.54 -16.04
CA ALA A 510 -15.11 1.43 -16.62
C ALA A 510 -14.50 2.82 -16.89
N VAL A 511 -13.24 2.97 -16.46
CA VAL A 511 -12.37 4.08 -16.90
C VAL A 511 -12.02 3.90 -18.37
N LEU A 512 -11.60 2.68 -18.74
CA LEU A 512 -11.21 2.31 -20.09
C LEU A 512 -11.60 0.86 -20.35
N SER A 513 -12.20 0.60 -21.53
CA SER A 513 -12.54 -0.76 -21.95
C SER A 513 -12.40 -0.89 -23.47
N ARG A 514 -12.38 -2.13 -23.97
CA ARG A 514 -12.41 -2.43 -25.41
C ARG A 514 -13.72 -3.16 -25.73
N PHE A 515 -14.45 -2.68 -26.71
CA PHE A 515 -15.70 -3.27 -27.15
C PHE A 515 -15.51 -4.70 -27.69
N GLY A 516 -16.47 -5.58 -27.44
CA GLY A 516 -16.51 -6.95 -27.96
C GLY A 516 -16.46 -8.02 -26.87
N GLU A 517 -17.41 -8.95 -26.95
CA GLU A 517 -17.54 -10.06 -26.02
C GLU A 517 -16.37 -11.04 -26.11
N ALA A 518 -15.81 -11.44 -24.97
CA ALA A 518 -14.70 -12.40 -24.90
C ALA A 518 -15.05 -13.75 -25.56
N GLY A 519 -16.30 -14.20 -25.44
CA GLY A 519 -16.78 -15.42 -26.09
C GLY A 519 -16.70 -15.40 -27.61
N LYS A 520 -16.90 -14.24 -28.23
CA LYS A 520 -16.72 -14.07 -29.68
C LYS A 520 -15.26 -14.15 -30.12
N ALA A 521 -14.33 -13.90 -29.22
CA ALA A 521 -12.90 -14.10 -29.43
C ALA A 521 -12.41 -15.51 -29.08
N GLY A 522 -13.33 -16.46 -28.79
CA GLY A 522 -12.98 -17.83 -28.42
C GLY A 522 -12.49 -17.97 -26.97
N LYS A 523 -12.81 -17.02 -26.12
CA LYS A 523 -12.41 -16.99 -24.70
C LYS A 523 -13.51 -17.60 -23.84
N HIS A 524 -13.30 -18.84 -23.44
CA HIS A 524 -14.22 -19.64 -22.65
C HIS A 524 -13.39 -20.45 -21.64
N GLY A 525 -13.32 -20.03 -20.44
CA GLY A 525 -12.63 -20.77 -19.39
C GLY A 525 -13.62 -21.27 -18.32
N ARG A 526 -13.11 -22.06 -17.41
CA ARG A 526 -13.79 -22.40 -16.18
C ARG A 526 -13.92 -21.12 -15.33
N ASP A 527 -15.10 -20.88 -14.78
CA ASP A 527 -15.37 -19.71 -13.93
C ASP A 527 -15.16 -18.34 -14.63
N THR A 528 -15.38 -18.28 -15.95
CA THR A 528 -15.30 -17.05 -16.74
C THR A 528 -16.63 -16.70 -17.37
N ASP A 529 -16.90 -15.40 -17.50
CA ASP A 529 -18.08 -14.91 -18.22
C ASP A 529 -17.71 -14.51 -19.66
N PRO A 530 -18.17 -15.26 -20.67
CA PRO A 530 -17.88 -14.95 -22.07
C PRO A 530 -18.60 -13.67 -22.58
N ASN A 531 -19.53 -13.10 -21.78
CA ASN A 531 -20.21 -11.83 -22.10
C ASN A 531 -19.37 -10.61 -21.72
N GLU A 532 -18.34 -10.78 -20.89
CA GLU A 532 -17.42 -9.73 -20.52
C GLU A 532 -16.65 -9.18 -21.73
N PRO A 533 -16.25 -7.89 -21.71
CA PRO A 533 -15.37 -7.34 -22.73
C PRO A 533 -13.98 -7.99 -22.67
N VAL A 534 -13.22 -7.92 -23.77
CA VAL A 534 -11.87 -8.51 -23.83
C VAL A 534 -10.86 -7.82 -22.93
N VAL A 535 -11.11 -6.57 -22.54
CA VAL A 535 -10.34 -5.84 -21.52
C VAL A 535 -11.21 -4.74 -20.90
N THR A 536 -11.05 -4.56 -19.59
CA THR A 536 -11.63 -3.43 -18.86
C THR A 536 -10.73 -3.03 -17.68
N LEU A 537 -10.57 -1.73 -17.49
CA LEU A 537 -10.11 -1.10 -16.26
C LEU A 537 -11.33 -0.42 -15.63
N SER A 538 -11.84 -0.96 -14.56
CA SER A 538 -13.11 -0.55 -13.93
C SER A 538 -12.97 -0.32 -12.43
N ILE A 539 -13.99 0.29 -11.84
CA ILE A 539 -14.17 0.41 -10.40
C ILE A 539 -15.24 -0.60 -9.99
N SER A 540 -14.90 -1.45 -9.03
CA SER A 540 -15.74 -2.58 -8.62
C SER A 540 -17.01 -2.16 -7.88
N ASN A 541 -17.55 -3.07 -7.10
CA ASN A 541 -18.79 -2.91 -6.33
C ASN A 541 -18.59 -2.04 -5.06
N ASN A 542 -19.19 -2.44 -3.95
CA ASN A 542 -19.21 -1.69 -2.70
C ASN A 542 -17.83 -1.28 -2.17
N GLY A 543 -16.78 -2.03 -2.50
CA GLY A 543 -15.41 -1.72 -2.08
C GLY A 543 -14.74 -0.61 -2.88
N ARG A 544 -15.27 -0.24 -4.04
CA ARG A 544 -14.66 0.75 -4.96
C ARG A 544 -13.20 0.41 -5.35
N GLU A 545 -12.89 -0.88 -5.42
CA GLU A 545 -11.53 -1.31 -5.80
C GLU A 545 -11.32 -1.13 -7.31
N PRO A 546 -10.19 -0.61 -7.78
CA PRO A 546 -9.83 -0.67 -9.18
C PRO A 546 -9.59 -2.13 -9.58
N GLN A 547 -10.20 -2.53 -10.68
CA GLN A 547 -10.05 -3.86 -11.26
C GLN A 547 -9.53 -3.72 -12.69
N PHE A 548 -8.51 -4.50 -13.01
CA PHE A 548 -8.11 -4.70 -14.39
C PHE A 548 -8.34 -6.15 -14.80
N ASN A 549 -9.29 -6.36 -15.68
CA ASN A 549 -9.62 -7.66 -16.25
C ASN A 549 -9.24 -7.68 -17.73
N CYS A 550 -8.43 -8.63 -18.18
CA CYS A 550 -8.12 -8.81 -19.59
C CYS A 550 -8.09 -10.29 -19.97
N TYR A 551 -8.49 -10.58 -21.20
CA TYR A 551 -8.34 -11.89 -21.82
C TYR A 551 -7.03 -11.89 -22.64
N PRO A 552 -5.95 -12.54 -22.14
CA PRO A 552 -4.67 -12.55 -22.82
C PRO A 552 -4.68 -13.44 -24.07
N LEU A 553 -3.68 -13.28 -24.93
CA LEU A 553 -3.55 -14.05 -26.17
C LEU A 553 -3.31 -15.54 -25.90
N ASN A 554 -2.52 -15.85 -24.89
CA ASN A 554 -2.02 -17.20 -24.59
C ASN A 554 -2.97 -18.06 -23.73
N GLN A 555 -4.14 -17.54 -23.35
CA GLN A 555 -5.10 -18.25 -22.49
C GLN A 555 -6.54 -18.07 -22.98
N THR A 556 -7.44 -18.94 -22.54
CA THR A 556 -8.88 -18.86 -22.81
C THR A 556 -9.69 -18.17 -21.70
N TYR A 557 -9.09 -17.99 -20.53
CA TYR A 557 -9.69 -17.34 -19.35
C TYR A 557 -9.01 -16.00 -19.08
N PRO A 558 -9.64 -15.09 -18.34
CA PRO A 558 -9.07 -13.78 -18.04
C PRO A 558 -7.96 -13.86 -17.01
N THR A 559 -7.12 -12.83 -17.00
CA THR A 559 -6.26 -12.47 -15.87
C THR A 559 -6.87 -11.24 -15.23
N THR A 560 -7.13 -11.31 -13.93
CA THR A 560 -7.76 -10.22 -13.18
C THR A 560 -6.81 -9.75 -12.08
N ASN A 561 -6.51 -8.45 -12.09
CA ASN A 561 -5.78 -7.75 -11.04
C ASN A 561 -6.79 -6.94 -10.24
N TRP A 562 -6.63 -6.91 -8.91
CA TRP A 562 -7.51 -6.18 -8.00
C TRP A 562 -6.73 -5.18 -7.17
N GLY A 563 -7.26 -3.98 -7.05
CA GLY A 563 -6.79 -2.98 -6.11
C GLY A 563 -7.46 -3.10 -4.74
N HIS A 564 -7.17 -2.14 -3.89
CA HIS A 564 -7.87 -1.88 -2.63
C HIS A 564 -8.94 -0.81 -2.85
N GLY A 565 -9.86 -0.64 -1.87
CA GLY A 565 -10.88 0.40 -1.92
C GLY A 565 -10.26 1.80 -1.99
N LEU A 566 -10.67 2.58 -2.98
CA LEU A 566 -10.19 3.95 -3.15
C LEU A 566 -11.08 4.94 -2.37
N PRO A 567 -10.49 5.80 -1.52
CA PRO A 567 -11.20 6.95 -0.95
C PRO A 567 -11.87 7.82 -1.99
N GLU A 568 -13.09 8.27 -1.68
CA GLU A 568 -13.86 9.19 -2.50
C GLU A 568 -13.28 10.60 -2.47
N ASN A 569 -13.69 11.43 -3.42
CA ASN A 569 -13.30 12.84 -3.56
C ASN A 569 -11.78 13.10 -3.59
N THR A 570 -10.99 12.08 -3.85
CA THR A 570 -9.53 12.12 -3.98
C THR A 570 -9.12 11.68 -5.37
N TRP A 571 -8.11 12.34 -5.95
CA TRP A 571 -7.53 11.98 -7.23
C TRP A 571 -6.54 10.83 -7.08
N TRP A 572 -6.58 9.89 -8.03
CA TRP A 572 -5.72 8.71 -8.09
C TRP A 572 -5.09 8.56 -9.45
N HIS A 573 -3.83 8.15 -9.49
CA HIS A 573 -3.18 7.67 -10.69
C HIS A 573 -3.21 6.15 -10.70
N LEU A 574 -3.84 5.57 -11.73
CA LEU A 574 -3.84 4.14 -11.96
C LEU A 574 -2.87 3.81 -13.09
N ALA A 575 -2.06 2.78 -12.92
CA ALA A 575 -1.22 2.24 -13.99
C ALA A 575 -1.30 0.72 -14.03
N VAL A 576 -1.51 0.17 -15.22
CA VAL A 576 -1.46 -1.26 -15.49
C VAL A 576 -0.24 -1.53 -16.34
N VAL A 577 0.71 -2.30 -15.81
CA VAL A 577 1.96 -2.63 -16.49
C VAL A 577 2.02 -4.14 -16.75
N ASN A 578 2.16 -4.52 -18.01
CA ASN A 578 2.44 -5.89 -18.41
C ASN A 578 3.86 -5.98 -19.00
N ASP A 579 4.70 -6.84 -18.46
CA ASP A 579 6.10 -7.03 -18.87
C ASP A 579 6.28 -7.96 -20.08
N GLY A 580 5.19 -8.34 -20.73
CA GLY A 580 5.12 -9.34 -21.77
C GLY A 580 4.73 -10.73 -21.26
N ARG A 581 4.64 -10.87 -19.92
CA ARG A 581 4.28 -12.13 -19.28
C ARG A 581 3.39 -11.98 -18.06
N HIS A 582 3.62 -10.96 -17.22
CA HIS A 582 2.87 -10.72 -15.99
C HIS A 582 2.30 -9.33 -15.97
N THR A 583 1.11 -9.18 -15.41
CA THR A 583 0.44 -7.89 -15.27
C THR A 583 0.45 -7.44 -13.82
N VAL A 584 0.80 -6.18 -13.58
CA VAL A 584 0.76 -5.52 -12.26
C VAL A 584 -0.08 -4.26 -12.36
N LEU A 585 -1.07 -4.13 -11.50
CA LEU A 585 -1.87 -2.92 -11.31
C LEU A 585 -1.24 -2.08 -10.18
N TYR A 586 -1.08 -0.79 -10.41
CA TYR A 586 -0.53 0.19 -9.48
C TYR A 586 -1.56 1.27 -9.18
N VAL A 587 -1.60 1.70 -7.92
CA VAL A 587 -2.23 2.95 -7.48
C VAL A 587 -1.11 3.86 -6.99
N ASP A 588 -0.97 5.03 -7.62
CA ASP A 588 0.06 6.03 -7.29
C ASP A 588 1.50 5.50 -7.22
N GLY A 589 1.81 4.53 -8.06
CA GLY A 589 3.11 3.88 -8.13
C GLY A 589 3.31 2.74 -7.13
N CYS A 590 2.35 2.47 -6.24
CA CYS A 590 2.37 1.31 -5.34
C CYS A 590 1.64 0.12 -5.98
N PRO A 591 2.23 -1.08 -6.00
CA PRO A 591 1.53 -2.28 -6.49
C PRO A 591 0.36 -2.62 -5.58
N THR A 592 -0.78 -2.97 -6.17
CA THR A 592 -2.04 -3.22 -5.47
C THR A 592 -2.17 -4.62 -4.88
N VAL A 593 -3.33 -4.92 -4.26
CA VAL A 593 -3.53 -6.10 -3.40
C VAL A 593 -3.43 -7.44 -4.11
N ASP A 594 -3.94 -7.58 -5.33
CA ASP A 594 -3.92 -8.86 -6.04
C ASP A 594 -3.40 -8.71 -7.47
N ASN A 595 -2.17 -9.15 -7.66
CA ASN A 595 -1.51 -9.21 -8.95
C ASN A 595 -1.15 -10.67 -9.25
N PRO A 596 -1.98 -11.40 -10.03
CA PRO A 596 -1.77 -12.80 -10.30
C PRO A 596 -0.41 -13.06 -10.95
N SER A 597 0.28 -14.12 -10.53
CA SER A 597 1.53 -14.58 -11.14
C SER A 597 1.30 -15.41 -12.42
N THR A 598 0.04 -15.55 -12.84
CA THR A 598 -0.34 -16.29 -14.05
C THR A 598 0.17 -15.58 -15.31
N ASP A 599 0.72 -16.35 -16.23
CA ASP A 599 1.22 -15.84 -17.52
C ASP A 599 0.07 -15.16 -18.31
N SER A 600 0.24 -13.87 -18.59
CA SER A 600 -0.72 -13.03 -19.30
C SER A 600 -0.01 -12.30 -20.44
N VAL A 601 -0.05 -12.89 -21.65
CA VAL A 601 0.63 -12.34 -22.84
C VAL A 601 -0.33 -11.48 -23.62
N GLY A 602 -0.08 -10.17 -23.68
CA GLY A 602 -0.86 -9.24 -24.48
C GLY A 602 -2.35 -9.16 -24.13
N ILE A 603 -3.14 -8.62 -25.03
CA ILE A 603 -4.60 -8.43 -24.90
C ILE A 603 -5.28 -8.93 -26.16
N THR A 604 -6.28 -9.79 -26.03
CA THR A 604 -7.13 -10.24 -27.15
C THR A 604 -7.91 -9.06 -27.75
N THR A 605 -8.15 -9.12 -29.07
CA THR A 605 -8.97 -8.12 -29.78
C THR A 605 -9.92 -8.76 -30.77
N LEU A 606 -11.06 -8.12 -30.96
CA LEU A 606 -12.02 -8.35 -32.06
C LEU A 606 -11.95 -7.23 -33.12
N GLY A 607 -10.97 -6.33 -33.03
CA GLY A 607 -10.83 -5.17 -33.90
C GLY A 607 -11.87 -4.07 -33.68
N LEU A 608 -12.57 -4.11 -32.53
CA LEU A 608 -13.59 -3.14 -32.15
C LEU A 608 -13.00 -1.98 -31.33
N THR A 609 -13.78 -0.92 -31.18
CA THR A 609 -13.35 0.35 -30.59
C THR A 609 -13.02 0.25 -29.11
N TRP A 610 -12.11 1.12 -28.67
CA TRP A 610 -11.90 1.41 -27.26
C TRP A 610 -12.89 2.44 -26.76
N LEU A 611 -13.33 2.29 -25.53
CA LEU A 611 -14.24 3.19 -24.82
C LEU A 611 -13.53 3.83 -23.63
N LEU A 612 -13.67 5.13 -23.48
CA LEU A 612 -13.30 5.88 -22.29
C LEU A 612 -14.57 6.30 -21.54
N GLY A 613 -14.72 5.88 -20.29
CA GLY A 613 -15.92 6.15 -19.49
C GLY A 613 -17.13 5.32 -19.88
N GLY A 614 -16.97 4.25 -20.66
CA GLY A 614 -18.04 3.33 -21.05
C GLY A 614 -17.65 1.87 -20.84
N HIS A 615 -18.60 1.04 -20.43
CA HIS A 615 -18.43 -0.39 -20.21
C HIS A 615 -19.47 -1.17 -21.05
N GLU A 616 -19.01 -2.26 -21.65
CA GLU A 616 -19.85 -3.22 -22.36
C GLU A 616 -20.06 -4.48 -21.54
N TYR A 617 -21.27 -5.02 -21.60
CA TYR A 617 -21.58 -6.37 -21.16
C TYR A 617 -22.57 -7.02 -22.12
N ALA A 618 -22.39 -8.30 -22.46
CA ALA A 618 -23.25 -9.08 -23.36
C ALA A 618 -23.49 -8.40 -24.73
N GLY A 619 -22.48 -7.74 -25.29
CA GLY A 619 -22.51 -7.09 -26.61
C GLY A 619 -23.25 -5.76 -26.64
N ALA A 620 -23.57 -5.17 -25.51
CA ALA A 620 -24.23 -3.88 -25.40
C ALA A 620 -23.54 -2.98 -24.36
N LEU A 621 -23.67 -1.67 -24.53
CA LEU A 621 -23.27 -0.71 -23.53
C LEU A 621 -24.09 -0.94 -22.26
N ASP A 622 -23.45 -1.20 -21.12
CA ASP A 622 -24.11 -1.58 -19.87
C ASP A 622 -23.96 -0.50 -18.77
N GLN A 623 -22.84 0.22 -18.77
CA GLN A 623 -22.49 1.15 -17.70
C GLN A 623 -21.79 2.38 -18.26
N ILE A 624 -22.07 3.56 -17.71
CA ILE A 624 -21.32 4.81 -17.96
C ILE A 624 -20.65 5.26 -16.66
N PHE A 625 -19.44 5.78 -16.79
CA PHE A 625 -18.63 6.28 -15.70
C PHE A 625 -19.32 7.42 -14.93
N HIS A 626 -19.09 7.48 -13.62
CA HIS A 626 -19.54 8.54 -12.73
C HIS A 626 -18.34 9.05 -11.92
N GLY A 627 -17.94 10.30 -12.15
CA GLY A 627 -16.74 10.89 -11.55
C GLY A 627 -15.89 11.65 -12.56
N TRP A 628 -14.60 11.75 -12.33
CA TRP A 628 -13.69 12.47 -13.23
C TRP A 628 -12.65 11.55 -13.83
N ILE A 629 -12.34 11.76 -15.09
CA ILE A 629 -11.21 11.12 -15.77
C ILE A 629 -10.31 12.23 -16.32
N GLY A 630 -9.04 12.20 -15.95
CA GLY A 630 -7.98 13.07 -16.42
C GLY A 630 -7.22 12.47 -17.61
N ASP A 631 -5.91 12.77 -17.69
CA ASP A 631 -5.05 12.25 -18.75
C ASP A 631 -5.06 10.72 -18.80
N VAL A 632 -5.08 10.15 -20.02
CA VAL A 632 -4.98 8.71 -20.26
C VAL A 632 -3.90 8.44 -21.28
N ARG A 633 -2.96 7.53 -20.99
CA ARG A 633 -1.87 7.16 -21.89
C ARG A 633 -1.76 5.64 -22.05
N ILE A 634 -1.55 5.18 -23.28
CA ILE A 634 -1.32 3.77 -23.62
C ILE A 634 0.02 3.64 -24.34
N VAL A 635 0.90 2.78 -23.83
CA VAL A 635 2.25 2.53 -24.34
C VAL A 635 2.40 1.03 -24.61
N ASN A 636 3.04 0.63 -25.71
CA ASN A 636 3.22 -0.78 -26.11
C ASN A 636 4.49 -1.42 -25.53
N ARG A 637 4.88 -1.01 -24.35
CA ARG A 637 5.97 -1.60 -23.56
C ARG A 637 5.73 -1.43 -22.07
N PRO A 638 6.37 -2.23 -21.20
CA PRO A 638 6.36 -1.95 -19.77
C PRO A 638 7.10 -0.65 -19.47
N LEU A 639 6.56 0.15 -18.54
CA LEU A 639 7.19 1.33 -17.98
C LEU A 639 7.63 1.04 -16.55
N SER A 640 8.73 1.66 -16.15
CA SER A 640 9.11 1.79 -14.75
C SER A 640 8.34 2.96 -14.09
N ILE A 641 8.21 2.96 -12.77
CA ILE A 641 7.49 3.99 -12.02
C ILE A 641 7.97 5.42 -12.37
N PRO A 642 9.30 5.72 -12.48
CA PRO A 642 9.75 7.05 -12.89
C PRO A 642 9.35 7.48 -14.32
N GLU A 643 8.92 6.55 -15.18
CA GLU A 643 8.42 6.84 -16.52
C GLU A 643 6.91 7.10 -16.56
N PHE A 644 6.20 6.92 -15.44
CA PHE A 644 4.76 7.19 -15.35
C PHE A 644 4.45 8.67 -15.56
N MET A 645 3.19 8.94 -15.91
CA MET A 645 2.75 10.33 -16.13
C MET A 645 2.84 11.19 -14.87
N THR A 646 2.89 10.63 -13.69
CA THR A 646 3.16 11.35 -12.44
C THR A 646 4.54 11.99 -12.44
N GLY A 647 5.54 11.39 -13.12
CA GLY A 647 6.91 11.93 -13.23
C GLY A 647 7.65 11.92 -11.90
N ARG A 648 7.42 10.89 -11.09
CA ARG A 648 8.03 10.68 -9.76
C ARG A 648 9.35 9.95 -9.85
#